data_f6dd71971dc4af11efe2c818bb1dff59
#
_entry.id   f6dd71971dc4af11efe2c818bb1dff59
#
_cell.length_a   1.000
_cell.length_b   1.000
_cell.length_c   1.000
_cell.angle_alpha   90.00
_cell.angle_beta   90.00
_cell.angle_gamma   90.00
#
_symmetry.space_group_name_H-M   'P 1'
#
loop_
_entity.id
_entity.type
_entity.pdbx_description
1 polymer ?
#
loop_
_entity_poly.entity_id
_entity_poly.type
_entity_poly.pdbx_seq_one_letter_code
_entity_poly.pdbx_strand_id
1 'polypeptide(L)'
;LPAAEFIVRHMYRTVDLADGVQFSAVPETAQPIHGDNWFWTDDNAKVLEFLSRPELWARFPDETASILRFVRAMCRGPFIFRRLSTPQLTPTEGDSTVGAYRHSLLTIQYDLRRGGIVVGMRFHDERNFDNLLLCGNSVEFTYENRRFVLPVEPAISDGEASRNGHLLTLRHSGDLHFSPKRQSLRAGRITYVYSFDARSLLMEVEARFETDSGIELSDVVLTIGHDQLSRWYYSTIDANTRRTAGPLFSAGKPDRNRVDVSGASYYAIRQGHFSGDALALHTAPRDPARLAGIDTTGEIPGRLHRAVARYSFPGRHRGAVLSAAEDKLLTGGGLYERVADYAGFMHDAVANKAAQQAAYDFSTSYDYGVVINAFAKCFASCAALSGTEGLRAELRALVDDQFKYFLESTIEGHRAGKNTVFSRELAFVILGAVTMYRATGAEEYRGYLGRLCEALLDLERQYSDAGGQPASGFIMRIDALPIAHVDCHSASLLALVQAAGVIDDPRLIAAIERGLGAYCLETAAVDVGGRYRVDTVGTLLIDREGTRRSEPAFWNFKVGLTLRLFAALRGATEPGLRDIAARHRERMDLLKRVLRRQLEHAVTEHGETIEIRCSSLSGETNSETQPWVMLGLLGHPAD
;
A
#
# COMPACT_ATOMS: atom_id res chain seq x y z
N LEU A 1 -11.81 8.34 -28.18
CA LEU A 1 -13.20 8.25 -27.69
C LEU A 1 -13.64 6.80 -27.38
N PRO A 2 -13.51 5.79 -28.27
CA PRO A 2 -13.99 4.42 -28.00
C PRO A 2 -13.44 3.76 -26.74
N ALA A 3 -12.19 4.04 -26.36
CA ALA A 3 -11.61 3.51 -25.14
C ALA A 3 -12.12 4.23 -23.87
N ALA A 4 -12.44 5.52 -23.93
CA ALA A 4 -13.11 6.22 -22.84
C ALA A 4 -14.53 5.69 -22.66
N GLU A 5 -15.24 5.42 -23.76
CA GLU A 5 -16.56 4.80 -23.72
C GLU A 5 -16.52 3.38 -23.13
N PHE A 6 -15.45 2.61 -23.35
CA PHE A 6 -15.29 1.31 -22.72
C PHE A 6 -15.21 1.45 -21.19
N ILE A 7 -14.39 2.37 -20.67
CA ILE A 7 -14.30 2.62 -19.22
C ILE A 7 -15.68 2.97 -18.66
N VAL A 8 -16.37 3.93 -19.28
CA VAL A 8 -17.66 4.43 -18.79
C VAL A 8 -18.77 3.38 -18.88
N ARG A 9 -18.88 2.66 -19.99
CA ARG A 9 -19.97 1.71 -20.21
C ARG A 9 -19.74 0.34 -19.55
N HIS A 10 -18.49 -0.12 -19.48
CA HIS A 10 -18.18 -1.50 -19.08
C HIS A 10 -17.47 -1.61 -17.72
N MET A 11 -16.73 -0.60 -17.31
CA MET A 11 -15.99 -0.65 -16.04
C MET A 11 -16.62 0.18 -14.92
N TYR A 12 -17.21 1.32 -15.25
CA TYR A 12 -17.80 2.23 -14.26
C TYR A 12 -18.90 1.56 -13.43
N ARG A 13 -18.81 1.66 -12.11
CA ARG A 13 -19.77 1.03 -11.16
C ARG A 13 -20.19 2.02 -10.09
N THR A 14 -21.45 1.93 -9.70
CA THR A 14 -21.97 2.55 -8.48
C THR A 14 -21.92 1.52 -7.36
N VAL A 15 -21.38 1.91 -6.22
CA VAL A 15 -21.25 1.08 -5.02
C VAL A 15 -22.08 1.71 -3.91
N ASP A 16 -23.08 0.97 -3.46
CA ASP A 16 -23.86 1.31 -2.29
C ASP A 16 -23.13 0.82 -1.05
N LEU A 17 -22.76 1.74 -0.17
CA LEU A 17 -22.23 1.39 1.13
C LEU A 17 -23.37 1.19 2.14
N ALA A 18 -23.10 0.38 3.15
CA ALA A 18 -24.11 -0.07 4.12
C ALA A 18 -24.91 1.07 4.81
N ASP A 19 -24.40 2.30 4.78
CA ASP A 19 -25.01 3.47 5.41
C ASP A 19 -25.70 4.42 4.40
N GLY A 20 -25.96 3.95 3.18
CA GLY A 20 -26.64 4.74 2.13
C GLY A 20 -25.73 5.75 1.41
N VAL A 21 -24.43 5.71 1.67
CA VAL A 21 -23.46 6.52 0.91
C VAL A 21 -23.16 5.80 -0.40
N GLN A 22 -23.33 6.52 -1.49
CA GLN A 22 -23.04 6.04 -2.84
C GLN A 22 -21.75 6.63 -3.36
N PHE A 23 -20.87 5.75 -3.84
CA PHE A 23 -19.73 6.14 -4.67
C PHE A 23 -19.87 5.55 -6.07
N SER A 24 -19.40 6.28 -7.05
CA SER A 24 -19.26 5.77 -8.42
C SER A 24 -17.81 5.90 -8.84
N ALA A 25 -17.22 4.78 -9.18
CA ALA A 25 -15.80 4.65 -9.48
C ALA A 25 -15.54 3.49 -10.45
N VAL A 26 -14.30 3.32 -10.84
CA VAL A 26 -13.85 2.22 -11.69
C VAL A 26 -13.17 1.17 -10.81
N PRO A 27 -13.63 -0.09 -10.82
CA PRO A 27 -12.98 -1.17 -10.09
C PRO A 27 -11.64 -1.54 -10.75
N GLU A 28 -10.78 -2.24 -10.01
CA GLU A 28 -9.48 -2.69 -10.49
C GLU A 28 -9.57 -3.44 -11.82
N THR A 29 -10.53 -4.35 -11.93
CA THR A 29 -10.75 -5.14 -13.14
C THR A 29 -12.19 -5.04 -13.64
N ALA A 30 -12.37 -5.17 -14.95
CA ALA A 30 -13.69 -5.21 -15.56
C ALA A 30 -14.52 -6.42 -15.09
N GLN A 31 -13.86 -7.52 -14.76
CA GLN A 31 -14.45 -8.73 -14.19
C GLN A 31 -13.94 -8.90 -12.75
N PRO A 32 -14.84 -8.99 -11.74
CA PRO A 32 -14.42 -9.12 -10.36
C PRO A 32 -13.64 -10.41 -10.12
N ILE A 33 -12.43 -10.28 -9.61
CA ILE A 33 -11.64 -11.41 -9.15
C ILE A 33 -12.27 -11.89 -7.84
N HIS A 34 -12.62 -13.17 -7.76
CA HIS A 34 -13.25 -13.74 -6.56
C HIS A 34 -14.60 -13.12 -6.13
N GLY A 35 -15.30 -12.43 -7.02
CA GLY A 35 -16.60 -11.82 -6.71
C GLY A 35 -16.54 -10.47 -6.01
N ASP A 36 -15.36 -9.95 -5.70
CA ASP A 36 -15.17 -8.67 -5.03
C ASP A 36 -14.59 -7.63 -6.00
N ASN A 37 -15.12 -6.41 -5.93
CA ASN A 37 -14.59 -5.27 -6.66
C ASN A 37 -13.76 -4.41 -5.71
N TRP A 38 -12.50 -4.23 -6.05
CA TRP A 38 -11.64 -3.25 -5.39
C TRP A 38 -11.61 -1.97 -6.19
N PHE A 39 -11.66 -0.85 -5.47
CA PHE A 39 -11.61 0.47 -6.07
C PHE A 39 -10.34 1.15 -5.57
N TRP A 40 -9.27 1.02 -6.33
CA TRP A 40 -8.00 1.64 -6.02
C TRP A 40 -8.04 3.14 -6.27
N THR A 41 -7.49 3.90 -5.34
CA THR A 41 -7.48 5.36 -5.46
C THR A 41 -6.57 5.84 -6.58
N ASP A 42 -5.41 5.23 -6.72
CA ASP A 42 -4.46 5.54 -7.79
C ASP A 42 -4.97 5.14 -9.17
N ASP A 43 -5.63 4.00 -9.31
CA ASP A 43 -6.24 3.58 -10.56
C ASP A 43 -7.35 4.54 -10.99
N ASN A 44 -8.21 4.94 -10.05
CA ASN A 44 -9.22 5.94 -10.33
C ASN A 44 -8.60 7.32 -10.62
N ALA A 45 -7.46 7.65 -10.01
CA ALA A 45 -6.70 8.85 -10.34
C ALA A 45 -6.13 8.79 -11.77
N LYS A 46 -5.67 7.62 -12.23
CA LYS A 46 -5.23 7.43 -13.64
C LYS A 46 -6.39 7.59 -14.62
N VAL A 47 -7.55 7.04 -14.30
CA VAL A 47 -8.79 7.25 -15.07
C VAL A 47 -9.17 8.72 -15.06
N LEU A 48 -9.09 9.38 -13.90
CA LEU A 48 -9.40 10.81 -13.76
C LEU A 48 -8.43 11.68 -14.58
N GLU A 49 -7.11 11.39 -14.55
CA GLU A 49 -6.12 12.06 -15.41
C GLU A 49 -6.54 12.00 -16.88
N PHE A 50 -6.98 10.84 -17.35
CA PHE A 50 -7.42 10.65 -18.73
C PHE A 50 -8.74 11.38 -19.04
N LEU A 51 -9.77 11.18 -18.21
CA LEU A 51 -11.09 11.80 -18.43
C LEU A 51 -11.11 13.30 -18.13
N SER A 52 -10.14 13.84 -17.40
CA SER A 52 -10.03 15.29 -17.14
C SER A 52 -9.67 16.11 -18.37
N ARG A 53 -9.27 15.49 -19.48
CA ARG A 53 -9.06 16.22 -20.74
C ARG A 53 -10.34 16.94 -21.14
N PRO A 54 -10.29 18.24 -21.51
CA PRO A 54 -11.50 19.05 -21.73
C PRO A 54 -12.52 18.42 -22.68
N GLU A 55 -12.05 17.77 -23.75
CA GLU A 55 -12.89 17.09 -24.75
C GLU A 55 -13.58 15.83 -24.20
N LEU A 56 -12.92 15.11 -23.29
CA LEU A 56 -13.50 13.93 -22.63
C LEU A 56 -14.40 14.34 -21.47
N TRP A 57 -13.99 15.32 -20.67
CA TRP A 57 -14.82 15.86 -19.59
C TRP A 57 -16.14 16.43 -20.13
N ALA A 58 -16.09 17.18 -21.23
CA ALA A 58 -17.32 17.66 -21.88
C ALA A 58 -18.23 16.53 -22.38
N ARG A 59 -17.66 15.37 -22.71
CA ARG A 59 -18.41 14.19 -23.19
C ARG A 59 -18.95 13.33 -22.05
N PHE A 60 -18.22 13.23 -20.93
CA PHE A 60 -18.54 12.39 -19.77
C PHE A 60 -18.51 13.23 -18.47
N PRO A 61 -19.35 14.29 -18.36
CA PRO A 61 -19.25 15.21 -17.23
C PRO A 61 -19.61 14.56 -15.89
N ASP A 62 -20.65 13.73 -15.86
CA ASP A 62 -21.15 13.12 -14.64
C ASP A 62 -20.20 12.04 -14.13
N GLU A 63 -19.66 11.22 -15.01
CA GLU A 63 -18.71 10.16 -14.67
C GLU A 63 -17.38 10.77 -14.19
N THR A 64 -16.86 11.76 -14.90
CA THR A 64 -15.65 12.49 -14.49
C THR A 64 -15.82 13.13 -13.13
N ALA A 65 -16.96 13.81 -12.90
CA ALA A 65 -17.27 14.42 -11.61
C ALA A 65 -17.44 13.37 -10.50
N SER A 66 -18.01 12.22 -10.80
CA SER A 66 -18.16 11.14 -9.82
C SER A 66 -16.84 10.50 -9.44
N ILE A 67 -15.96 10.21 -10.41
CA ILE A 67 -14.61 9.68 -10.14
C ILE A 67 -13.80 10.70 -9.35
N LEU A 68 -13.89 12.00 -9.70
CA LEU A 68 -13.25 13.06 -8.94
C LEU A 68 -13.74 13.10 -7.49
N ARG A 69 -15.07 12.98 -7.27
CA ARG A 69 -15.63 12.91 -5.90
C ARG A 69 -15.10 11.69 -5.14
N PHE A 70 -15.01 10.53 -5.79
CA PHE A 70 -14.45 9.33 -5.19
C PHE A 70 -12.99 9.56 -4.77
N VAL A 71 -12.11 10.00 -5.68
CA VAL A 71 -10.69 10.23 -5.37
C VAL A 71 -10.52 11.27 -4.25
N ARG A 72 -11.36 12.34 -4.24
CA ARG A 72 -11.38 13.33 -3.14
C ARG A 72 -11.82 12.73 -1.82
N ALA A 73 -12.84 11.88 -1.82
CA ALA A 73 -13.33 11.19 -0.61
C ALA A 73 -12.26 10.25 -0.03
N MET A 74 -11.35 9.76 -0.86
CA MET A 74 -10.21 8.94 -0.42
C MET A 74 -9.05 9.79 0.13
N CYS A 75 -9.19 11.12 0.22
CA CYS A 75 -8.21 12.01 0.82
C CYS A 75 -8.73 12.53 2.16
N ARG A 76 -7.88 12.49 3.20
CA ARG A 76 -8.12 13.08 4.52
C ARG A 76 -6.99 14.07 4.82
N GLY A 77 -7.23 15.35 4.51
CA GLY A 77 -6.15 16.33 4.48
C GLY A 77 -5.06 15.88 3.51
N PRO A 78 -3.79 15.80 3.94
CA PRO A 78 -2.70 15.36 3.08
C PRO A 78 -2.64 13.84 2.90
N PHE A 79 -3.40 13.04 3.65
CA PHE A 79 -3.36 11.58 3.57
C PHE A 79 -4.26 11.07 2.45
N ILE A 80 -3.77 10.08 1.72
CA ILE A 80 -4.50 9.43 0.64
C ILE A 80 -4.67 7.95 1.01
N PHE A 81 -5.91 7.49 1.09
CA PHE A 81 -6.23 6.09 1.31
C PHE A 81 -6.02 5.31 0.02
N ARG A 82 -5.46 4.13 0.12
CA ARG A 82 -5.05 3.34 -1.03
C ARG A 82 -6.26 2.84 -1.83
N ARG A 83 -7.25 2.29 -1.16
CA ARG A 83 -8.41 1.69 -1.81
C ARG A 83 -9.66 1.68 -0.94
N LEU A 84 -10.79 1.63 -1.60
CA LEU A 84 -12.09 1.36 -0.98
C LEU A 84 -12.41 -0.13 -1.12
N SER A 85 -12.86 -0.74 -0.04
CA SER A 85 -13.41 -2.08 -0.06
C SER A 85 -14.92 -2.07 0.19
N THR A 86 -15.60 -3.09 -0.31
CA THR A 86 -16.99 -3.32 0.06
C THR A 86 -17.05 -3.87 1.50
N PRO A 87 -17.82 -3.28 2.41
CA PRO A 87 -17.81 -3.67 3.82
C PRO A 87 -18.67 -4.94 4.06
N GLN A 88 -18.36 -6.03 3.38
CA GLN A 88 -19.08 -7.29 3.52
C GLN A 88 -18.17 -8.40 4.00
N LEU A 89 -18.60 -9.08 5.06
CA LEU A 89 -18.02 -10.34 5.52
C LEU A 89 -18.91 -11.49 5.05
N THR A 90 -18.38 -12.37 4.23
CA THR A 90 -19.10 -13.56 3.78
C THR A 90 -18.41 -14.82 4.31
N PRO A 91 -19.14 -15.79 4.87
CA PRO A 91 -18.57 -17.10 5.16
C PRO A 91 -18.07 -17.73 3.86
N THR A 92 -16.84 -18.22 3.86
CA THR A 92 -16.29 -18.91 2.69
C THR A 92 -16.39 -20.41 2.80
N GLU A 93 -16.05 -20.96 3.97
CA GLU A 93 -16.12 -22.40 4.27
C GLU A 93 -16.07 -22.61 5.79
N GLY A 94 -16.58 -23.74 6.24
CA GLY A 94 -16.45 -24.22 7.59
C GLY A 94 -17.76 -24.47 8.31
N ASP A 95 -17.65 -25.23 9.37
CA ASP A 95 -18.74 -25.39 10.35
C ASP A 95 -18.69 -24.27 11.40
N SER A 96 -19.56 -24.34 12.40
CA SER A 96 -19.60 -23.34 13.47
C SER A 96 -18.33 -23.26 14.33
N THR A 97 -17.44 -24.22 14.21
CA THR A 97 -16.21 -24.33 15.01
C THR A 97 -14.94 -24.03 14.24
N VAL A 98 -14.94 -24.21 12.92
CA VAL A 98 -13.86 -23.82 12.01
C VAL A 98 -14.47 -23.06 10.87
N GLY A 99 -13.93 -21.92 10.56
CA GLY A 99 -14.47 -21.11 9.48
C GLY A 99 -13.48 -20.09 8.94
N ALA A 100 -13.92 -19.49 7.84
CA ALA A 100 -13.26 -18.34 7.26
C ALA A 100 -14.31 -17.31 6.89
N TYR A 101 -14.01 -16.05 7.17
CA TYR A 101 -14.78 -14.92 6.69
C TYR A 101 -13.95 -14.14 5.71
N ARG A 102 -14.50 -13.94 4.53
CA ARG A 102 -13.85 -13.17 3.49
C ARG A 102 -14.38 -11.75 3.48
N HIS A 103 -13.44 -10.84 3.53
CA HIS A 103 -13.60 -9.43 3.24
C HIS A 103 -12.94 -9.14 1.88
N SER A 104 -13.33 -8.08 1.19
CA SER A 104 -12.73 -7.73 -0.12
C SER A 104 -11.21 -7.55 -0.08
N LEU A 105 -10.63 -7.21 1.06
CA LEU A 105 -9.20 -6.96 1.21
C LEU A 105 -8.44 -8.09 1.90
N LEU A 106 -9.10 -8.91 2.70
CA LEU A 106 -8.44 -9.94 3.51
C LEU A 106 -9.37 -11.13 3.78
N THR A 107 -8.78 -12.23 4.24
CA THR A 107 -9.51 -13.38 4.78
C THR A 107 -9.15 -13.58 6.23
N ILE A 108 -10.15 -13.69 7.10
CA ILE A 108 -9.99 -14.04 8.51
C ILE A 108 -10.35 -15.52 8.67
N GLN A 109 -9.39 -16.31 9.09
CA GLN A 109 -9.59 -17.73 9.40
C GLN A 109 -9.56 -17.95 10.91
N TYR A 110 -10.38 -18.86 11.40
CA TYR A 110 -10.41 -19.24 12.81
C TYR A 110 -10.64 -20.74 12.99
N ASP A 111 -10.20 -21.27 14.12
CA ASP A 111 -10.46 -22.64 14.56
C ASP A 111 -10.80 -22.62 16.06
N LEU A 112 -12.10 -22.67 16.38
CA LEU A 112 -12.55 -22.68 17.77
C LEU A 112 -12.16 -23.95 18.54
N ARG A 113 -11.85 -25.05 17.82
CA ARG A 113 -11.34 -26.28 18.44
C ARG A 113 -9.90 -26.15 18.92
N ARG A 114 -9.16 -25.19 18.37
CA ARG A 114 -7.81 -24.80 18.79
C ARG A 114 -7.80 -23.58 19.70
N GLY A 115 -8.89 -23.33 20.38
CA GLY A 115 -8.99 -22.20 21.27
C GLY A 115 -9.59 -20.94 20.63
N GLY A 116 -10.38 -21.08 19.57
CA GLY A 116 -11.08 -19.94 18.96
C GLY A 116 -10.16 -18.87 18.40
N ILE A 117 -8.92 -19.21 18.16
CA ILE A 117 -7.88 -18.28 17.73
C ILE A 117 -8.17 -17.82 16.31
N VAL A 118 -7.99 -16.54 16.05
CA VAL A 118 -7.84 -16.07 14.68
C VAL A 118 -6.53 -16.66 14.15
N VAL A 119 -6.65 -17.71 13.35
CA VAL A 119 -5.50 -18.51 12.88
C VAL A 119 -4.68 -17.76 11.86
N GLY A 120 -5.31 -16.83 11.12
CA GLY A 120 -4.60 -15.99 10.19
C GLY A 120 -5.47 -14.89 9.59
N MET A 121 -4.84 -13.78 9.28
CA MET A 121 -5.38 -12.72 8.42
C MET A 121 -4.45 -12.58 7.22
N ARG A 122 -5.02 -12.56 6.03
CA ARG A 122 -4.26 -12.49 4.79
C ARG A 122 -4.88 -11.44 3.89
N PHE A 123 -4.08 -10.53 3.38
CA PHE A 123 -4.47 -9.62 2.31
C PHE A 123 -4.45 -10.35 0.97
N HIS A 124 -5.49 -10.17 0.17
CA HIS A 124 -5.68 -10.91 -1.09
C HIS A 124 -4.73 -10.49 -2.20
N ASP A 125 -4.32 -9.24 -2.23
CA ASP A 125 -3.44 -8.67 -3.25
C ASP A 125 -1.95 -8.88 -2.98
N GLU A 126 -1.61 -9.40 -1.82
CA GLU A 126 -0.23 -9.69 -1.48
C GLU A 126 0.21 -10.98 -2.18
N ARG A 127 1.17 -10.87 -3.08
CA ARG A 127 1.77 -12.03 -3.78
C ARG A 127 2.51 -12.98 -2.83
N ASN A 128 2.81 -12.50 -1.65
CA ASN A 128 3.46 -13.25 -0.58
C ASN A 128 2.48 -13.46 0.56
N PHE A 129 2.46 -14.66 1.04
CA PHE A 129 1.52 -15.18 2.03
C PHE A 129 1.86 -14.70 3.44
N ASP A 130 1.66 -13.42 3.72
CA ASP A 130 1.86 -12.88 5.05
C ASP A 130 0.61 -13.13 5.88
N ASN A 131 0.70 -14.12 6.74
CA ASN A 131 -0.33 -14.39 7.73
C ASN A 131 0.06 -13.74 9.05
N LEU A 132 -0.80 -12.87 9.55
CA LEU A 132 -0.76 -12.47 10.95
C LEU A 132 -1.57 -13.48 11.75
N LEU A 133 -0.94 -14.06 12.77
CA LEU A 133 -1.58 -14.99 13.68
C LEU A 133 -1.78 -14.28 15.03
N LEU A 134 -2.99 -14.25 15.53
CA LEU A 134 -3.28 -13.73 16.86
C LEU A 134 -3.37 -14.91 17.84
N CYS A 135 -2.23 -15.50 18.12
CA CYS A 135 -2.09 -16.69 18.99
C CYS A 135 -0.87 -16.58 19.89
N GLY A 136 -0.54 -17.64 20.59
CA GLY A 136 0.58 -17.67 21.53
C GLY A 136 0.26 -17.02 22.87
N ASN A 137 -1.02 -16.88 23.20
CA ASN A 137 -1.48 -16.25 24.42
C ASN A 137 -1.13 -17.09 25.67
N SER A 138 -0.82 -16.38 26.76
CA SER A 138 -0.55 -17.01 28.06
C SER A 138 -1.05 -16.14 29.21
N VAL A 139 -1.26 -16.79 30.35
CA VAL A 139 -1.43 -16.13 31.64
C VAL A 139 -0.26 -16.53 32.52
N GLU A 140 0.44 -15.54 33.04
CA GLU A 140 1.55 -15.74 33.96
C GLU A 140 1.18 -15.19 35.33
N PHE A 141 1.66 -15.82 36.38
CA PHE A 141 1.46 -15.37 37.76
C PHE A 141 2.46 -16.00 38.72
N THR A 142 2.54 -15.44 39.91
CA THR A 142 3.26 -16.00 41.03
C THR A 142 2.29 -16.61 42.02
N TYR A 143 2.55 -17.84 42.46
CA TYR A 143 1.84 -18.54 43.52
C TYR A 143 2.87 -19.22 44.47
N GLU A 144 2.76 -18.98 45.76
CA GLU A 144 3.73 -19.48 46.79
C GLU A 144 5.20 -19.19 46.38
N ASN A 145 5.50 -18.00 45.94
CA ASN A 145 6.83 -17.54 45.47
C ASN A 145 7.37 -18.31 44.22
N ARG A 146 6.53 -19.00 43.50
CA ARG A 146 6.89 -19.66 42.24
C ARG A 146 6.14 -19.05 41.09
N ARG A 147 6.86 -18.79 40.01
CA ARG A 147 6.25 -18.30 38.76
C ARG A 147 5.69 -19.44 37.94
N PHE A 148 4.48 -19.27 37.44
CA PHE A 148 3.79 -20.15 36.51
C PHE A 148 3.50 -19.41 35.22
N VAL A 149 3.60 -20.10 34.08
CA VAL A 149 3.23 -19.64 32.76
C VAL A 149 2.29 -20.68 32.16
N LEU A 150 1.05 -20.30 31.97
CA LEU A 150 0.01 -21.19 31.46
C LEU A 150 -0.35 -20.79 30.06
N PRO A 151 -0.09 -21.63 29.04
CA PRO A 151 -0.59 -21.39 27.70
C PRO A 151 -2.12 -21.45 27.70
N VAL A 152 -2.75 -20.52 26.97
CA VAL A 152 -4.21 -20.38 26.95
C VAL A 152 -4.85 -21.40 26.02
N GLU A 153 -4.26 -21.65 24.87
CA GLU A 153 -4.86 -22.49 23.80
C GLU A 153 -5.28 -23.89 24.28
N PRO A 154 -4.47 -24.63 25.05
CA PRO A 154 -4.86 -25.96 25.51
C PRO A 154 -6.00 -25.95 26.54
N ALA A 155 -6.25 -24.80 27.18
CA ALA A 155 -7.26 -24.67 28.22
C ALA A 155 -8.64 -24.27 27.69
N ILE A 156 -8.73 -23.87 26.45
CA ILE A 156 -10.00 -23.40 25.86
C ILE A 156 -10.97 -24.58 25.71
N SER A 157 -12.16 -24.40 26.29
CA SER A 157 -13.27 -25.36 26.24
C SER A 157 -14.49 -24.83 25.51
N ASP A 158 -14.65 -23.50 25.49
CA ASP A 158 -15.84 -22.83 24.90
C ASP A 158 -15.40 -21.88 23.80
N GLY A 159 -16.04 -21.95 22.66
CA GLY A 159 -15.78 -21.07 21.52
C GLY A 159 -17.06 -20.70 20.79
N GLU A 160 -17.18 -19.45 20.40
CA GLU A 160 -18.32 -18.89 19.68
C GLU A 160 -17.83 -17.95 18.59
N ALA A 161 -18.39 -18.08 17.40
CA ALA A 161 -18.22 -17.13 16.32
C ALA A 161 -19.61 -16.54 15.97
N SER A 162 -19.71 -15.23 15.97
CA SER A 162 -20.94 -14.53 15.61
C SER A 162 -20.66 -13.43 14.60
N ARG A 163 -21.65 -13.18 13.76
CA ARG A 163 -21.62 -12.11 12.77
C ARG A 163 -22.89 -11.26 12.86
N ASN A 164 -22.70 -9.97 12.93
CA ASN A 164 -23.78 -9.00 12.84
C ASN A 164 -23.43 -7.93 11.80
N GLY A 165 -24.00 -8.05 10.60
CA GLY A 165 -23.70 -7.17 9.47
C GLY A 165 -22.21 -7.19 9.09
N HIS A 166 -21.52 -6.10 9.36
CA HIS A 166 -20.09 -5.90 9.08
C HIS A 166 -19.17 -6.28 10.24
N LEU A 167 -19.73 -6.64 11.40
CA LEU A 167 -18.96 -7.00 12.59
C LEU A 167 -18.86 -8.53 12.70
N LEU A 168 -17.63 -9.04 12.79
CA LEU A 168 -17.31 -10.41 13.14
C LEU A 168 -16.77 -10.44 14.58
N THR A 169 -17.39 -11.23 15.44
CA THR A 169 -16.91 -11.45 16.81
C THR A 169 -16.58 -12.92 17.01
N LEU A 170 -15.35 -13.16 17.46
CA LEU A 170 -14.86 -14.47 17.89
C LEU A 170 -14.63 -14.42 19.38
N ARG A 171 -15.24 -15.30 20.12
CA ARG A 171 -15.07 -15.43 21.57
C ARG A 171 -14.64 -16.83 21.92
N HIS A 172 -13.65 -16.95 22.77
CA HIS A 172 -13.27 -18.23 23.35
C HIS A 172 -12.87 -18.11 24.81
N SER A 173 -13.12 -19.13 25.58
CA SER A 173 -12.82 -19.14 27.01
C SER A 173 -12.52 -20.53 27.53
N GLY A 174 -11.85 -20.59 28.67
CA GLY A 174 -11.55 -21.83 29.35
C GLY A 174 -10.98 -21.65 30.73
N ASP A 175 -10.98 -22.73 31.50
CA ASP A 175 -10.44 -22.75 32.85
C ASP A 175 -8.96 -23.10 32.83
N LEU A 176 -8.15 -22.26 33.44
CA LEU A 176 -6.71 -22.46 33.57
C LEU A 176 -6.41 -23.24 34.85
N HIS A 177 -5.65 -24.36 34.69
CA HIS A 177 -5.22 -25.19 35.79
C HIS A 177 -3.68 -25.26 35.85
N PHE A 178 -3.14 -25.33 37.04
CA PHE A 178 -1.71 -25.48 37.27
C PHE A 178 -1.46 -26.49 38.39
N SER A 179 -0.26 -27.02 38.47
CA SER A 179 0.04 -28.10 39.42
C SER A 179 1.21 -27.74 40.33
N PRO A 180 0.98 -26.91 41.37
CA PRO A 180 1.95 -26.74 42.43
C PRO A 180 2.02 -28.03 43.27
N LYS A 181 3.23 -28.55 43.50
CA LYS A 181 3.45 -29.73 44.33
C LYS A 181 2.62 -31.00 43.94
N ARG A 182 2.34 -31.18 42.64
CA ARG A 182 1.55 -32.30 42.07
C ARG A 182 0.04 -32.26 42.37
N GLN A 183 -0.48 -31.20 42.95
CA GLN A 183 -1.91 -30.98 43.12
C GLN A 183 -2.43 -30.04 42.00
N SER A 184 -3.46 -30.48 41.30
CA SER A 184 -4.10 -29.61 40.30
C SER A 184 -4.97 -28.57 40.99
N LEU A 185 -4.67 -27.31 40.76
CA LEU A 185 -5.46 -26.15 41.23
C LEU A 185 -5.99 -25.39 40.02
N ARG A 186 -7.19 -24.81 40.17
CA ARG A 186 -7.75 -23.87 39.19
C ARG A 186 -7.17 -22.49 39.47
N ALA A 187 -6.52 -21.89 38.48
CA ALA A 187 -6.03 -20.52 38.56
C ALA A 187 -7.14 -19.48 38.30
N GLY A 188 -8.08 -19.83 37.45
CA GLY A 188 -9.18 -18.96 37.07
C GLY A 188 -9.72 -19.27 35.68
N ARG A 189 -10.57 -18.38 35.18
CA ARG A 189 -11.14 -18.47 33.83
C ARG A 189 -10.58 -17.38 32.94
N ILE A 190 -10.08 -17.74 31.77
CA ILE A 190 -9.61 -16.80 30.76
C ILE A 190 -10.64 -16.71 29.63
N THR A 191 -10.86 -15.50 29.13
CA THR A 191 -11.70 -15.23 27.95
C THR A 191 -10.94 -14.30 27.02
N TYR A 192 -10.94 -14.61 25.73
CA TYR A 192 -10.51 -13.71 24.68
C TYR A 192 -11.69 -13.38 23.78
N VAL A 193 -11.77 -12.13 23.39
CA VAL A 193 -12.76 -11.62 22.44
C VAL A 193 -12.00 -10.87 21.34
N TYR A 194 -12.24 -11.24 20.10
CA TYR A 194 -11.76 -10.55 18.91
C TYR A 194 -12.97 -10.01 18.17
N SER A 195 -13.05 -8.70 18.01
CA SER A 195 -14.15 -8.05 17.27
C SER A 195 -13.56 -7.30 16.08
N PHE A 196 -13.83 -7.79 14.88
CA PHE A 196 -13.37 -7.22 13.63
C PHE A 196 -14.50 -6.47 12.94
N ASP A 197 -14.28 -5.18 12.66
CA ASP A 197 -15.18 -4.35 11.87
C ASP A 197 -14.70 -4.27 10.41
N ALA A 198 -15.47 -4.85 9.51
CA ALA A 198 -15.14 -4.90 8.08
C ALA A 198 -15.11 -3.53 7.41
N ARG A 199 -15.80 -2.51 7.95
CA ARG A 199 -15.85 -1.17 7.37
C ARG A 199 -14.59 -0.36 7.64
N SER A 200 -14.04 -0.51 8.83
CA SER A 200 -12.91 0.30 9.30
C SER A 200 -11.60 -0.45 9.31
N LEU A 201 -11.60 -1.77 9.05
CA LEU A 201 -10.45 -2.67 9.20
C LEU A 201 -9.85 -2.65 10.62
N LEU A 202 -10.65 -2.24 11.59
CA LEU A 202 -10.28 -2.23 13.00
C LEU A 202 -10.64 -3.57 13.64
N MET A 203 -9.75 -4.04 14.49
CA MET A 203 -9.95 -5.20 15.34
C MET A 203 -9.75 -4.80 16.79
N GLU A 204 -10.75 -5.05 17.62
CA GLU A 204 -10.64 -4.96 19.05
C GLU A 204 -10.28 -6.32 19.61
N VAL A 205 -9.26 -6.39 20.45
CA VAL A 205 -8.86 -7.62 21.15
C VAL A 205 -8.94 -7.37 22.65
N GLU A 206 -9.68 -8.21 23.35
CA GLU A 206 -9.77 -8.17 24.81
C GLU A 206 -9.38 -9.54 25.39
N ALA A 207 -8.47 -9.52 26.37
CA ALA A 207 -8.11 -10.64 27.22
C ALA A 207 -8.63 -10.36 28.63
N ARG A 208 -9.53 -11.21 29.15
CA ARG A 208 -10.14 -11.06 30.46
C ARG A 208 -9.88 -12.32 31.30
N PHE A 209 -9.23 -12.14 32.43
CA PHE A 209 -8.91 -13.21 33.37
C PHE A 209 -9.64 -13.01 34.70
N GLU A 210 -10.51 -13.96 35.02
CA GLU A 210 -11.21 -14.01 36.29
C GLU A 210 -10.45 -14.99 37.22
N THR A 211 -9.72 -14.44 38.20
CA THR A 211 -8.93 -15.25 39.14
C THR A 211 -9.85 -16.08 40.02
N ASP A 212 -9.41 -17.26 40.39
CA ASP A 212 -10.18 -18.13 41.29
C ASP A 212 -10.31 -17.49 42.70
N SER A 213 -11.47 -17.65 43.32
CA SER A 213 -11.74 -17.09 44.67
C SER A 213 -11.13 -17.95 45.80
N GLY A 214 -10.73 -19.17 45.52
CA GLY A 214 -10.13 -20.10 46.47
C GLY A 214 -8.63 -19.90 46.70
N ILE A 215 -7.95 -19.22 45.78
CA ILE A 215 -6.50 -19.03 45.82
C ILE A 215 -6.12 -17.56 45.61
N GLU A 216 -4.95 -17.17 46.09
CA GLU A 216 -4.39 -15.85 45.87
C GLU A 216 -3.22 -15.93 44.89
N LEU A 217 -3.34 -15.24 43.76
CA LEU A 217 -2.29 -15.09 42.76
C LEU A 217 -1.65 -13.73 42.87
N SER A 218 -0.37 -13.60 42.61
CA SER A 218 0.30 -12.29 42.59
C SER A 218 1.01 -12.06 41.26
N ASP A 219 1.17 -10.79 40.92
CA ASP A 219 1.91 -10.29 39.77
C ASP A 219 1.47 -10.97 38.46
N VAL A 220 0.16 -10.90 38.21
CA VAL A 220 -0.46 -11.50 37.04
C VAL A 220 -0.06 -10.75 35.77
N VAL A 221 0.27 -11.51 34.72
CA VAL A 221 0.52 -10.95 33.38
C VAL A 221 -0.39 -11.65 32.38
N LEU A 222 -1.14 -10.87 31.64
CA LEU A 222 -1.90 -11.32 30.47
C LEU A 222 -1.13 -11.00 29.21
N THR A 223 -1.15 -11.91 28.22
CA THR A 223 -0.51 -11.66 26.94
C THR A 223 -1.52 -11.58 25.81
N ILE A 224 -1.23 -10.75 24.80
CA ILE A 224 -1.96 -10.69 23.53
C ILE A 224 -0.97 -10.96 22.42
N GLY A 225 -1.21 -12.03 21.65
CA GLY A 225 -0.31 -12.54 20.64
C GLY A 225 -0.36 -11.76 19.31
N HIS A 226 0.80 -11.69 18.67
CA HIS A 226 1.03 -11.10 17.34
C HIS A 226 1.98 -11.98 16.53
N ASP A 227 1.71 -13.27 16.48
CA ASP A 227 2.58 -14.21 15.79
C ASP A 227 2.54 -13.99 14.27
N GLN A 228 3.62 -14.32 13.59
CA GLN A 228 3.77 -14.13 12.16
C GLN A 228 4.33 -15.38 11.50
N LEU A 229 3.75 -15.77 10.37
CA LEU A 229 4.26 -16.81 9.49
C LEU A 229 4.95 -16.16 8.28
N SER A 230 6.13 -15.61 8.44
CA SER A 230 6.85 -15.04 7.31
C SER A 230 8.22 -15.69 7.14
N ARG A 231 8.53 -16.08 5.90
CA ARG A 231 9.85 -16.64 5.54
C ARG A 231 10.85 -15.56 5.13
N TRP A 232 10.42 -14.35 4.84
CA TRP A 232 11.19 -13.44 3.98
C TRP A 232 11.34 -12.03 4.53
N TYR A 233 10.72 -11.71 5.69
CA TYR A 233 10.61 -10.33 6.12
C TYR A 233 11.18 -10.08 7.50
N TYR A 234 11.76 -8.90 7.66
CA TYR A 234 12.10 -8.36 8.96
C TYR A 234 10.86 -7.71 9.54
N SER A 235 10.46 -8.13 10.73
CA SER A 235 9.50 -7.37 11.52
C SER A 235 10.23 -6.31 12.31
N THR A 236 9.71 -5.09 12.28
CA THR A 236 10.18 -3.99 13.10
C THR A 236 9.08 -3.52 14.02
N ILE A 237 9.42 -2.93 15.15
CA ILE A 237 8.47 -2.29 16.04
C ILE A 237 8.81 -0.81 16.16
N ASP A 238 7.78 0.03 16.12
CA ASP A 238 7.85 1.44 16.46
C ASP A 238 6.87 1.76 17.58
N ALA A 239 7.25 2.69 18.43
CA ALA A 239 6.40 3.17 19.48
C ALA A 239 6.29 4.70 19.45
N ASN A 240 5.19 5.24 19.99
CA ASN A 240 4.85 6.66 20.02
C ASN A 240 5.92 7.58 20.67
N THR A 241 6.82 7.03 21.45
CA THR A 241 7.89 7.79 22.10
C THR A 241 9.04 8.20 21.20
N ARG A 242 8.90 8.10 19.86
CA ARG A 242 9.94 8.28 18.84
C ARG A 242 11.12 7.30 19.00
N ARG A 243 10.91 6.20 19.66
CA ARG A 243 11.88 5.12 19.77
C ARG A 243 11.59 4.12 18.67
N THR A 244 12.44 4.07 17.66
CA THR A 244 12.47 2.94 16.73
C THR A 244 13.21 1.82 17.45
N ALA A 245 12.47 0.79 17.84
CA ALA A 245 13.07 -0.40 18.42
C ALA A 245 13.41 -1.34 17.28
N GLY A 246 14.53 -1.37 16.74
CA GLY A 246 15.07 -2.23 15.67
C GLY A 246 14.32 -3.54 15.31
N PRO A 247 14.89 -4.45 14.58
CA PRO A 247 14.20 -5.67 14.13
C PRO A 247 13.72 -6.50 15.32
N LEU A 248 12.45 -6.95 15.26
CA LEU A 248 11.88 -7.86 16.25
C LEU A 248 12.55 -9.23 16.22
N PHE A 249 13.01 -9.65 15.05
CA PHE A 249 13.59 -10.97 14.83
C PHE A 249 14.93 -10.84 14.11
N SER A 250 15.96 -11.50 14.66
CA SER A 250 17.25 -11.60 14.00
C SER A 250 17.23 -12.73 12.97
N ALA A 251 17.67 -12.43 11.73
CA ALA A 251 17.72 -13.43 10.67
C ALA A 251 18.59 -14.63 11.10
N GLY A 252 17.99 -15.81 11.15
CA GLY A 252 18.70 -17.08 11.31
C GLY A 252 19.06 -17.50 12.74
N LYS A 253 18.61 -16.81 13.77
CA LYS A 253 18.85 -17.20 15.18
C LYS A 253 17.55 -17.29 15.96
N PRO A 254 17.37 -18.31 16.81
CA PRO A 254 16.28 -18.38 17.77
C PRO A 254 16.57 -17.41 18.92
N ASP A 255 16.26 -16.15 18.73
CA ASP A 255 16.46 -15.12 19.75
C ASP A 255 15.19 -14.96 20.58
N ARG A 256 15.34 -15.02 21.90
CA ARG A 256 14.33 -14.52 22.83
C ARG A 256 14.74 -13.11 23.22
N ASN A 257 13.90 -12.14 22.90
CA ASN A 257 14.17 -10.76 23.21
C ASN A 257 12.94 -10.11 23.84
N ARG A 258 13.16 -9.06 24.58
CA ARG A 258 12.12 -8.18 25.09
C ARG A 258 12.33 -6.81 24.51
N VAL A 259 11.32 -6.32 23.79
CA VAL A 259 11.31 -4.95 23.30
C VAL A 259 10.57 -4.09 24.30
N ASP A 260 11.25 -3.06 24.78
CA ASP A 260 10.68 -2.11 25.73
C ASP A 260 9.78 -1.11 24.99
N VAL A 261 8.48 -1.34 25.12
CA VAL A 261 7.42 -0.39 24.73
C VAL A 261 6.55 -0.06 25.94
N SER A 262 7.10 -0.19 27.15
CA SER A 262 6.37 0.03 28.39
C SER A 262 5.71 1.40 28.42
N GLY A 263 4.40 1.43 28.73
CA GLY A 263 3.62 2.65 28.83
C GLY A 263 3.36 3.36 27.49
N ALA A 264 3.74 2.77 26.37
CA ALA A 264 3.47 3.36 25.06
C ALA A 264 1.96 3.38 24.78
N SER A 265 1.43 4.55 24.44
CA SER A 265 0.04 4.73 24.03
C SER A 265 -0.23 4.15 22.62
N TYR A 266 0.84 3.80 21.90
CA TYR A 266 0.80 3.28 20.56
C TYR A 266 2.06 2.47 20.27
N TYR A 267 1.92 1.38 19.52
CA TYR A 267 3.03 0.69 18.87
C TYR A 267 2.56 0.09 17.53
N ALA A 268 3.49 -0.13 16.63
CA ALA A 268 3.23 -0.82 15.37
C ALA A 268 4.22 -1.96 15.15
N ILE A 269 3.71 -3.13 14.79
CA ILE A 269 4.52 -4.23 14.27
C ILE A 269 4.40 -4.18 12.76
N ARG A 270 5.54 -4.03 12.08
CA ARG A 270 5.62 -3.91 10.64
C ARG A 270 6.47 -5.03 10.06
N GLN A 271 6.00 -5.60 8.95
CA GLN A 271 6.78 -6.51 8.13
C GLN A 271 7.38 -5.75 6.95
N GLY A 272 8.71 -5.82 6.80
CA GLY A 272 9.40 -5.27 5.64
C GLY A 272 9.27 -6.23 4.45
N HIS A 273 8.95 -5.69 3.27
CA HIS A 273 8.84 -6.44 2.01
C HIS A 273 9.96 -6.06 1.05
N PHE A 274 10.41 -6.98 0.19
CA PHE A 274 11.39 -6.69 -0.86
C PHE A 274 10.91 -5.65 -1.87
N SER A 275 9.62 -5.56 -2.11
CA SER A 275 8.98 -4.56 -3.00
C SER A 275 8.69 -3.22 -2.31
N GLY A 276 8.99 -3.10 -1.01
CA GLY A 276 8.70 -1.89 -0.25
C GLY A 276 7.30 -1.80 0.34
N ASP A 277 6.39 -2.68 -0.05
CA ASP A 277 5.10 -2.81 0.62
C ASP A 277 5.29 -3.50 1.97
N ALA A 278 4.79 -2.90 3.02
CA ALA A 278 4.86 -3.44 4.36
C ALA A 278 3.45 -3.65 4.89
N LEU A 279 3.19 -4.84 5.41
CA LEU A 279 2.03 -5.05 6.24
C LEU A 279 2.32 -4.46 7.62
N ALA A 280 1.44 -3.62 8.12
CA ALA A 280 1.58 -3.02 9.44
C ALA A 280 0.35 -3.30 10.30
N LEU A 281 0.58 -3.74 11.52
CA LEU A 281 -0.41 -3.88 12.56
C LEU A 281 -0.19 -2.75 13.58
N HIS A 282 -0.95 -1.68 13.41
CA HIS A 282 -0.95 -0.55 14.33
C HIS A 282 -1.79 -0.89 15.55
N THR A 283 -1.26 -0.70 16.74
CA THR A 283 -1.90 -1.11 17.99
C THR A 283 -1.92 0.03 18.99
N ALA A 284 -3.11 0.32 19.54
CA ALA A 284 -3.33 1.23 20.64
C ALA A 284 -3.81 0.46 21.87
N PRO A 285 -2.97 0.26 22.90
CA PRO A 285 -3.41 -0.29 24.18
C PRO A 285 -4.47 0.59 24.82
N ARG A 286 -5.58 0.01 25.30
CA ARG A 286 -6.62 0.79 26.01
C ARG A 286 -6.16 1.25 27.39
N ASP A 287 -5.26 0.50 28.03
CA ASP A 287 -4.56 0.90 29.26
C ASP A 287 -3.05 0.81 29.05
N PRO A 288 -2.41 1.87 28.50
CA PRO A 288 -0.97 1.89 28.26
C PRO A 288 -0.12 1.66 29.51
N ALA A 289 -0.61 2.07 30.68
CA ALA A 289 0.12 1.91 31.94
C ALA A 289 0.34 0.43 32.33
N ARG A 290 -0.47 -0.47 31.80
CA ARG A 290 -0.33 -1.91 31.99
C ARG A 290 0.62 -2.57 31.01
N LEU A 291 0.90 -1.95 29.86
CA LEU A 291 1.80 -2.50 28.86
C LEU A 291 3.24 -2.52 29.40
N ALA A 292 3.77 -3.72 29.61
CA ALA A 292 5.12 -3.94 30.15
C ALA A 292 6.18 -4.23 29.08
N GLY A 293 5.78 -4.33 27.81
CA GLY A 293 6.68 -4.60 26.69
C GLY A 293 6.17 -5.70 25.76
N ILE A 294 6.95 -6.03 24.75
CA ILE A 294 6.70 -7.12 23.80
C ILE A 294 7.80 -8.16 23.95
N ASP A 295 7.44 -9.39 24.27
CA ASP A 295 8.36 -10.52 24.25
C ASP A 295 8.34 -11.15 22.85
N THR A 296 9.51 -11.40 22.29
CA THR A 296 9.67 -12.03 20.99
C THR A 296 10.43 -13.34 21.11
N THR A 297 10.01 -14.32 20.31
CA THR A 297 10.73 -15.58 20.15
C THR A 297 10.88 -15.84 18.67
N GLY A 298 12.09 -15.66 18.13
CA GLY A 298 12.44 -16.04 16.78
C GLY A 298 12.70 -17.55 16.71
N GLU A 299 12.12 -18.21 15.73
CA GLU A 299 12.44 -19.58 15.40
C GLU A 299 13.13 -19.66 14.04
N ILE A 300 13.78 -20.79 13.79
CA ILE A 300 14.57 -21.10 12.58
C ILE A 300 13.83 -20.68 11.29
N PRO A 301 14.53 -20.21 10.24
CA PRO A 301 13.92 -19.76 9.00
C PRO A 301 12.84 -20.67 8.45
N GLY A 302 11.64 -20.12 8.21
CA GLY A 302 10.48 -20.84 7.69
C GLY A 302 9.51 -21.37 8.75
N ARG A 303 9.71 -21.01 10.02
CA ARG A 303 8.80 -21.34 11.13
C ARG A 303 8.17 -20.08 11.73
N LEU A 304 7.26 -20.31 12.66
CA LEU A 304 6.51 -19.28 13.36
C LEU A 304 7.42 -18.36 14.16
N HIS A 305 7.29 -17.07 13.94
CA HIS A 305 7.88 -16.03 14.77
C HIS A 305 6.82 -15.52 15.74
N ARG A 306 7.10 -15.59 17.03
CA ARG A 306 6.17 -15.18 18.09
C ARG A 306 6.51 -13.80 18.61
N ALA A 307 5.49 -12.96 18.69
CA ALA A 307 5.53 -11.69 19.41
C ALA A 307 4.29 -11.61 20.31
N VAL A 308 4.47 -11.30 21.58
CA VAL A 308 3.35 -11.17 22.53
C VAL A 308 3.48 -9.87 23.32
N ALA A 309 2.44 -9.06 23.26
CA ALA A 309 2.31 -7.91 24.15
C ALA A 309 1.96 -8.39 25.56
N ARG A 310 2.59 -7.81 26.56
CA ARG A 310 2.50 -8.21 27.96
C ARG A 310 1.83 -7.10 28.77
N TYR A 311 0.75 -7.45 29.46
CA TYR A 311 0.00 -6.57 30.35
C TYR A 311 0.16 -6.99 31.79
N SER A 312 0.77 -6.16 32.62
CA SER A 312 1.13 -6.48 33.99
C SER A 312 0.10 -5.95 34.99
N PHE A 313 -0.28 -6.82 35.93
CA PHE A 313 -1.18 -6.54 37.02
C PHE A 313 -0.45 -6.86 38.33
N PRO A 314 0.32 -5.90 38.86
CA PRO A 314 1.10 -6.10 40.09
C PRO A 314 0.19 -6.26 41.30
N GLY A 315 0.71 -6.89 42.35
CA GLY A 315 0.00 -7.11 43.61
C GLY A 315 -0.73 -8.44 43.65
N ARG A 316 -1.62 -8.60 44.65
CA ARG A 316 -2.33 -9.84 44.95
C ARG A 316 -3.75 -9.81 44.43
N HIS A 317 -4.20 -10.90 43.86
CA HIS A 317 -5.50 -11.03 43.21
C HIS A 317 -6.20 -12.32 43.67
N ARG A 318 -7.43 -12.18 44.12
CA ARG A 318 -8.31 -13.27 44.57
C ARG A 318 -9.73 -12.95 44.15
N GLY A 319 -10.36 -13.80 43.35
CA GLY A 319 -11.70 -13.52 42.79
C GLY A 319 -11.80 -12.19 42.04
N ALA A 320 -10.69 -11.72 41.50
CA ALA A 320 -10.60 -10.45 40.76
C ALA A 320 -10.77 -10.66 39.26
N VAL A 321 -11.28 -9.63 38.60
CA VAL A 321 -11.34 -9.55 37.12
C VAL A 321 -10.22 -8.64 36.63
N LEU A 322 -9.33 -9.19 35.85
CA LEU A 322 -8.21 -8.49 35.21
C LEU A 322 -8.46 -8.45 33.70
N SER A 323 -8.33 -7.28 33.08
CA SER A 323 -8.58 -7.13 31.63
C SER A 323 -7.47 -6.33 30.98
N ALA A 324 -7.02 -6.82 29.83
CA ALA A 324 -6.13 -6.13 28.90
C ALA A 324 -6.81 -6.05 27.53
N ALA A 325 -6.81 -4.88 26.92
CA ALA A 325 -7.44 -4.69 25.63
C ALA A 325 -6.61 -3.80 24.71
N GLU A 326 -6.70 -4.09 23.43
CA GLU A 326 -6.00 -3.39 22.36
C GLU A 326 -6.94 -3.12 21.19
N ASP A 327 -6.82 -1.92 20.61
CA ASP A 327 -7.41 -1.59 19.31
C ASP A 327 -6.32 -1.71 18.24
N LYS A 328 -6.59 -2.51 17.20
CA LYS A 328 -5.65 -2.80 16.13
C LYS A 328 -6.20 -2.33 14.80
N LEU A 329 -5.35 -1.66 14.02
CA LEU A 329 -5.64 -1.29 12.64
C LEU A 329 -4.67 -2.00 11.70
N LEU A 330 -5.21 -2.70 10.72
CA LEU A 330 -4.46 -3.36 9.66
C LEU A 330 -4.25 -2.41 8.50
N THR A 331 -3.00 -2.22 8.11
CA THR A 331 -2.65 -1.40 6.94
C THR A 331 -1.64 -2.12 6.08
N GLY A 332 -1.61 -1.80 4.79
CA GLY A 332 -0.52 -2.18 3.88
C GLY A 332 0.25 -0.96 3.39
N GLY A 333 1.50 -1.14 2.94
CA GLY A 333 2.29 -0.15 2.22
C GLY A 333 2.68 1.12 2.98
N GLY A 334 2.88 2.18 2.23
CA GLY A 334 3.61 3.38 2.61
C GLY A 334 3.01 4.36 3.63
N LEU A 335 1.86 4.08 4.26
CA LEU A 335 1.33 4.98 5.31
C LEU A 335 2.35 5.19 6.43
N TYR A 336 3.03 4.11 6.79
CA TYR A 336 4.03 4.10 7.83
C TYR A 336 5.17 5.12 7.63
N GLU A 337 5.58 5.32 6.41
CA GLU A 337 6.67 6.25 6.07
C GLU A 337 6.23 7.72 6.04
N ARG A 338 4.92 7.97 6.05
CA ARG A 338 4.33 9.29 5.81
C ARG A 338 3.61 9.91 6.98
N VAL A 339 3.24 9.13 7.98
CA VAL A 339 2.55 9.63 9.17
C VAL A 339 3.59 9.98 10.24
N ALA A 340 3.76 11.26 10.51
CA ALA A 340 4.70 11.74 11.53
C ALA A 340 4.20 11.51 12.95
N ASP A 341 2.88 11.50 13.17
CA ASP A 341 2.22 11.26 14.45
C ASP A 341 1.28 10.05 14.34
N TYR A 342 1.85 8.86 14.53
CA TYR A 342 1.09 7.61 14.49
C TYR A 342 0.09 7.47 15.62
N ALA A 343 0.39 8.02 16.80
CA ALA A 343 -0.50 7.93 17.95
C ALA A 343 -1.76 8.76 17.73
N GLY A 344 -1.62 9.98 17.23
CA GLY A 344 -2.74 10.82 16.86
C GLY A 344 -3.57 10.18 15.77
N PHE A 345 -2.92 9.65 14.74
CA PHE A 345 -3.59 8.94 13.65
C PHE A 345 -4.40 7.73 14.15
N MET A 346 -3.82 6.89 15.00
CA MET A 346 -4.53 5.74 15.58
C MET A 346 -5.69 6.17 16.47
N HIS A 347 -5.48 7.18 17.30
CA HIS A 347 -6.54 7.73 18.14
C HIS A 347 -7.71 8.21 17.29
N ASP A 348 -7.45 8.96 16.22
CA ASP A 348 -8.48 9.44 15.31
C ASP A 348 -9.16 8.30 14.54
N ALA A 349 -8.42 7.29 14.10
CA ALA A 349 -8.97 6.12 13.42
C ALA A 349 -9.91 5.34 14.35
N VAL A 350 -9.53 5.13 15.60
CA VAL A 350 -10.35 4.43 16.59
C VAL A 350 -11.57 5.28 17.00
N ALA A 351 -11.38 6.57 17.28
CA ALA A 351 -12.46 7.46 17.69
C ALA A 351 -13.52 7.65 16.60
N ASN A 352 -13.11 7.67 15.33
CA ASN A 352 -13.97 7.89 14.17
C ASN A 352 -14.47 6.61 13.51
N LYS A 353 -14.19 5.42 14.06
CA LYS A 353 -14.60 4.16 13.46
C LYS A 353 -16.11 4.06 13.22
N ALA A 354 -16.93 4.63 14.10
CA ALA A 354 -18.38 4.67 13.95
C ALA A 354 -18.85 5.63 12.85
N ALA A 355 -18.06 6.66 12.55
CA ALA A 355 -18.32 7.62 11.48
C ALA A 355 -17.71 7.20 10.14
N GLN A 356 -16.87 6.16 10.10
CA GLN A 356 -16.32 5.63 8.87
C GLN A 356 -17.38 4.79 8.16
N GLN A 357 -17.87 5.32 7.06
CA GLN A 357 -18.95 4.70 6.28
C GLN A 357 -18.44 3.67 5.29
N ALA A 358 -17.14 3.52 5.16
CA ALA A 358 -16.49 2.58 4.26
C ALA A 358 -15.22 2.01 4.89
N ALA A 359 -14.88 0.79 4.55
CA ALA A 359 -13.60 0.23 4.92
C ALA A 359 -12.51 0.80 4.00
N TYR A 360 -11.60 1.57 4.59
CA TYR A 360 -10.45 2.12 3.90
C TYR A 360 -9.20 1.32 4.23
N ASP A 361 -8.42 1.01 3.22
CA ASP A 361 -7.03 0.65 3.45
C ASP A 361 -6.22 1.93 3.63
N PHE A 362 -5.75 2.15 4.84
CA PHE A 362 -5.00 3.34 5.22
C PHE A 362 -3.55 3.33 4.74
N SER A 363 -3.18 2.45 3.83
CA SER A 363 -1.86 2.52 3.23
C SER A 363 -1.82 3.60 2.16
N THR A 364 -0.81 4.44 2.22
CA THR A 364 -0.42 5.26 1.09
C THR A 364 0.68 4.51 0.36
N SER A 365 0.38 4.03 -0.83
CA SER A 365 1.38 3.38 -1.66
C SER A 365 2.27 4.41 -2.37
N TYR A 366 3.22 3.90 -3.13
CA TYR A 366 4.04 4.67 -4.06
C TYR A 366 3.25 5.44 -5.15
N ASP A 367 1.93 5.39 -5.10
CA ASP A 367 1.03 6.02 -6.07
C ASP A 367 0.47 7.38 -5.61
N TYR A 368 0.98 7.93 -4.49
CA TYR A 368 0.63 9.26 -3.99
C TYR A 368 0.76 10.35 -5.07
N GLY A 369 1.85 10.29 -5.84
CA GLY A 369 2.12 11.23 -6.90
C GLY A 369 1.08 11.21 -8.03
N VAL A 370 0.53 10.03 -8.35
CA VAL A 370 -0.50 9.89 -9.39
C VAL A 370 -1.76 10.67 -9.02
N VAL A 371 -2.15 10.63 -7.75
CA VAL A 371 -3.33 11.37 -7.26
C VAL A 371 -3.10 12.88 -7.32
N ILE A 372 -1.93 13.36 -6.88
CA ILE A 372 -1.56 14.79 -6.99
C ILE A 372 -1.59 15.24 -8.46
N ASN A 373 -1.00 14.45 -9.35
CA ASN A 373 -0.99 14.77 -10.79
C ASN A 373 -2.41 14.82 -11.37
N ALA A 374 -3.29 13.88 -11.01
CA ALA A 374 -4.67 13.88 -11.48
C ALA A 374 -5.43 15.12 -11.02
N PHE A 375 -5.29 15.53 -9.75
CA PHE A 375 -5.89 16.78 -9.28
C PHE A 375 -5.33 18.02 -9.96
N ALA A 376 -4.03 18.07 -10.22
CA ALA A 376 -3.40 19.16 -10.96
C ALA A 376 -3.93 19.24 -12.40
N LYS A 377 -4.11 18.09 -13.08
CA LYS A 377 -4.72 18.03 -14.42
C LYS A 377 -6.18 18.47 -14.39
N CYS A 378 -6.98 18.04 -13.41
CA CYS A 378 -8.34 18.54 -13.22
C CYS A 378 -8.38 20.05 -12.99
N PHE A 379 -7.52 20.58 -12.12
CA PHE A 379 -7.39 22.02 -11.89
C PHE A 379 -7.09 22.80 -13.19
N ALA A 380 -6.15 22.31 -13.99
CA ALA A 380 -5.81 22.95 -15.25
C ALA A 380 -7.00 22.91 -16.24
N SER A 381 -7.70 21.77 -16.31
CA SER A 381 -8.84 21.58 -17.23
C SER A 381 -10.06 22.41 -16.84
N CYS A 382 -10.27 22.71 -15.56
CA CYS A 382 -11.32 23.62 -15.10
C CYS A 382 -11.23 25.01 -15.75
N ALA A 383 -10.07 25.46 -16.20
CA ALA A 383 -9.93 26.73 -16.88
C ALA A 383 -10.64 26.79 -18.26
N ALA A 384 -10.86 25.61 -18.87
CA ALA A 384 -11.55 25.48 -20.16
C ALA A 384 -13.04 25.12 -20.01
N LEU A 385 -13.53 24.93 -18.79
CA LEU A 385 -14.89 24.49 -18.50
C LEU A 385 -15.66 25.60 -17.75
N SER A 386 -16.86 25.93 -18.19
CA SER A 386 -17.70 26.93 -17.52
C SER A 386 -18.30 26.38 -16.22
N GLY A 387 -18.44 27.25 -15.21
CA GLY A 387 -19.10 26.91 -13.94
C GLY A 387 -18.25 26.06 -12.99
N THR A 388 -16.94 25.99 -13.21
CA THR A 388 -16.01 25.19 -12.40
C THR A 388 -15.10 26.00 -11.47
N GLU A 389 -15.35 27.29 -11.31
CA GLU A 389 -14.51 28.22 -10.53
C GLU A 389 -14.37 27.77 -9.06
N GLY A 390 -15.48 27.37 -8.43
CA GLY A 390 -15.49 26.85 -7.06
C GLY A 390 -14.67 25.57 -6.94
N LEU A 391 -14.89 24.61 -7.84
CA LEU A 391 -14.13 23.37 -7.89
C LEU A 391 -12.63 23.63 -8.13
N ARG A 392 -12.31 24.59 -9.00
CA ARG A 392 -10.92 24.96 -9.27
C ARG A 392 -10.22 25.48 -8.01
N ALA A 393 -10.89 26.33 -7.22
CA ALA A 393 -10.35 26.83 -5.96
C ALA A 393 -10.13 25.71 -4.93
N GLU A 394 -11.08 24.78 -4.81
CA GLU A 394 -10.95 23.62 -3.93
C GLU A 394 -9.79 22.70 -4.33
N LEU A 395 -9.66 22.41 -5.63
CA LEU A 395 -8.55 21.59 -6.14
C LEU A 395 -7.20 22.26 -5.91
N ARG A 396 -7.13 23.59 -6.02
CA ARG A 396 -5.91 24.35 -5.72
C ARG A 396 -5.49 24.13 -4.27
N ALA A 397 -6.40 24.37 -3.33
CA ALA A 397 -6.11 24.19 -1.91
C ALA A 397 -5.67 22.76 -1.56
N LEU A 398 -6.37 21.75 -2.10
CA LEU A 398 -6.04 20.35 -1.88
C LEU A 398 -4.64 20.01 -2.42
N VAL A 399 -4.31 20.44 -3.63
CA VAL A 399 -3.01 20.21 -4.26
C VAL A 399 -1.89 20.91 -3.49
N ASP A 400 -2.11 22.15 -3.04
CA ASP A 400 -1.14 22.91 -2.25
C ASP A 400 -0.83 22.20 -0.92
N ASP A 401 -1.84 21.74 -0.21
CA ASP A 401 -1.69 20.98 1.04
C ASP A 401 -0.92 19.67 0.82
N GLN A 402 -1.23 18.94 -0.26
CA GLN A 402 -0.56 17.70 -0.60
C GLN A 402 0.91 17.91 -1.00
N PHE A 403 1.22 18.96 -1.78
CA PHE A 403 2.61 19.31 -2.11
C PHE A 403 3.41 19.68 -0.86
N LYS A 404 2.83 20.54 -0.01
CA LYS A 404 3.49 20.94 1.23
C LYS A 404 3.82 19.72 2.08
N TYR A 405 2.86 18.85 2.31
CA TYR A 405 3.07 17.62 3.07
C TYR A 405 4.13 16.72 2.44
N PHE A 406 4.08 16.50 1.12
CA PHE A 406 5.04 15.65 0.42
C PHE A 406 6.48 16.20 0.54
N LEU A 407 6.64 17.51 0.39
CA LEU A 407 7.96 18.15 0.53
C LEU A 407 8.48 18.07 1.97
N GLU A 408 7.66 18.41 2.95
CA GLU A 408 8.08 18.48 4.36
C GLU A 408 8.29 17.08 4.98
N SER A 409 7.47 16.09 4.62
CA SER A 409 7.58 14.75 5.19
C SER A 409 8.41 13.79 4.34
N THR A 410 8.17 13.73 3.05
CA THR A 410 8.77 12.72 2.17
C THR A 410 10.15 13.17 1.68
N ILE A 411 10.26 14.37 1.11
CA ILE A 411 11.52 14.85 0.54
C ILE A 411 12.54 15.19 1.63
N GLU A 412 12.14 15.90 2.68
CA GLU A 412 13.05 16.20 3.78
C GLU A 412 13.43 14.92 4.56
N GLY A 413 12.51 13.96 4.69
CA GLY A 413 12.82 12.67 5.27
C GLY A 413 13.84 11.88 4.43
N HIS A 414 13.71 11.91 3.11
CA HIS A 414 14.67 11.29 2.18
C HIS A 414 16.06 11.93 2.30
N ARG A 415 16.14 13.26 2.25
CA ARG A 415 17.40 14.00 2.43
C ARG A 415 18.07 13.73 3.77
N ALA A 416 17.27 13.52 4.82
CA ALA A 416 17.76 13.18 6.15
C ALA A 416 18.11 11.69 6.32
N GLY A 417 17.96 10.86 5.27
CA GLY A 417 18.17 9.41 5.32
C GLY A 417 17.18 8.65 6.21
N LYS A 418 16.02 9.25 6.51
CA LYS A 418 15.01 8.66 7.40
C LYS A 418 13.99 7.79 6.66
N ASN A 419 13.75 8.08 5.39
CA ASN A 419 12.85 7.34 4.53
C ASN A 419 13.42 7.29 3.11
N THR A 420 12.77 6.52 2.24
CA THR A 420 13.12 6.43 0.82
C THR A 420 11.93 6.85 -0.02
N VAL A 421 12.19 7.61 -1.08
CA VAL A 421 11.19 7.98 -2.07
C VAL A 421 11.10 6.92 -3.17
N PHE A 422 9.92 6.77 -3.75
CA PHE A 422 9.72 5.97 -4.96
C PHE A 422 9.86 6.84 -6.20
N SER A 423 10.65 6.39 -7.17
CA SER A 423 10.89 7.15 -8.40
C SER A 423 9.63 7.42 -9.20
N ARG A 424 8.73 6.44 -9.35
CA ARG A 424 7.45 6.62 -10.06
C ARG A 424 6.54 7.63 -9.36
N GLU A 425 6.42 7.52 -8.04
CA GLU A 425 5.66 8.48 -7.24
C GLU A 425 6.19 9.89 -7.40
N LEU A 426 7.49 10.06 -7.19
CA LEU A 426 8.18 11.33 -7.31
C LEU A 426 8.04 11.93 -8.72
N ALA A 427 8.11 11.08 -9.74
CA ALA A 427 7.91 11.50 -11.12
C ALA A 427 6.51 12.11 -11.33
N PHE A 428 5.46 11.49 -10.82
CA PHE A 428 4.10 12.04 -10.93
C PHE A 428 3.87 13.29 -10.08
N VAL A 429 4.53 13.42 -8.92
CA VAL A 429 4.54 14.69 -8.17
C VAL A 429 5.18 15.81 -8.98
N ILE A 430 6.29 15.53 -9.68
CA ILE A 430 6.94 16.48 -10.59
C ILE A 430 5.98 16.87 -11.73
N LEU A 431 5.31 15.91 -12.37
CA LEU A 431 4.32 16.19 -13.43
C LEU A 431 3.17 17.07 -12.93
N GLY A 432 2.69 16.82 -11.72
CA GLY A 432 1.71 17.67 -11.05
C GLY A 432 2.22 19.10 -10.84
N ALA A 433 3.45 19.27 -10.34
CA ALA A 433 4.06 20.58 -10.12
C ALA A 433 4.25 21.34 -11.43
N VAL A 434 4.71 20.67 -12.49
CA VAL A 434 4.80 21.28 -13.84
C VAL A 434 3.42 21.74 -14.33
N THR A 435 2.39 20.90 -14.15
CA THR A 435 1.01 21.23 -14.54
C THR A 435 0.50 22.46 -13.78
N MET A 436 0.72 22.50 -12.47
CA MET A 436 0.31 23.65 -11.65
C MET A 436 1.07 24.92 -12.01
N TYR A 437 2.38 24.84 -12.24
CA TYR A 437 3.16 25.99 -12.70
C TYR A 437 2.62 26.55 -14.02
N ARG A 438 2.41 25.69 -15.01
CA ARG A 438 1.89 26.13 -16.33
C ARG A 438 0.49 26.73 -16.24
N ALA A 439 -0.36 26.23 -15.35
CA ALA A 439 -1.73 26.68 -15.18
C ALA A 439 -1.86 27.95 -14.33
N THR A 440 -0.88 28.28 -13.48
CA THR A 440 -0.94 29.40 -12.53
C THR A 440 0.14 30.45 -12.72
N GLY A 441 1.30 30.09 -13.26
CA GLY A 441 2.50 30.93 -13.28
C GLY A 441 3.12 31.16 -11.89
N ALA A 442 2.69 30.42 -10.86
CA ALA A 442 3.15 30.64 -9.49
C ALA A 442 4.54 30.06 -9.26
N GLU A 443 5.50 30.93 -8.92
CA GLU A 443 6.93 30.59 -8.76
C GLU A 443 7.19 29.56 -7.64
N GLU A 444 6.28 29.40 -6.71
CA GLU A 444 6.38 28.35 -5.67
C GLU A 444 6.49 26.94 -6.26
N TYR A 445 5.71 26.63 -7.31
CA TYR A 445 5.79 25.32 -7.97
C TYR A 445 7.11 25.12 -8.72
N ARG A 446 7.68 26.19 -9.26
CA ARG A 446 9.01 26.16 -9.85
C ARG A 446 10.08 25.89 -8.79
N GLY A 447 9.92 26.48 -7.60
CA GLY A 447 10.77 26.19 -6.43
C GLY A 447 10.65 24.72 -5.97
N TYR A 448 9.45 24.16 -6.01
CA TYR A 448 9.24 22.74 -5.70
C TYR A 448 9.93 21.81 -6.70
N LEU A 449 9.86 22.13 -8.00
CA LEU A 449 10.48 21.33 -9.06
C LEU A 449 11.98 21.13 -8.84
N GLY A 450 12.72 22.15 -8.42
CA GLY A 450 14.16 22.01 -8.13
C GLY A 450 14.44 20.94 -7.08
N ARG A 451 13.70 20.97 -5.96
CA ARG A 451 13.85 20.00 -4.85
C ARG A 451 13.41 18.58 -5.24
N LEU A 452 12.32 18.47 -5.99
CA LEU A 452 11.78 17.18 -6.43
C LEU A 452 12.69 16.53 -7.49
N CYS A 453 13.18 17.29 -8.46
CA CYS A 453 14.11 16.78 -9.47
C CYS A 453 15.44 16.34 -8.86
N GLU A 454 15.97 17.08 -7.87
CA GLU A 454 17.17 16.68 -7.14
C GLU A 454 16.97 15.30 -6.48
N ALA A 455 15.86 15.11 -5.74
CA ALA A 455 15.55 13.82 -5.13
C ALA A 455 15.35 12.70 -6.17
N LEU A 456 14.81 13.01 -7.36
CA LEU A 456 14.67 12.02 -8.43
C LEU A 456 16.04 11.64 -9.02
N LEU A 457 16.96 12.59 -9.18
CA LEU A 457 18.31 12.33 -9.66
C LEU A 457 19.12 11.46 -8.69
N ASP A 458 18.82 11.48 -7.38
CA ASP A 458 19.44 10.57 -6.41
C ASP A 458 19.13 9.08 -6.69
N LEU A 459 18.05 8.81 -7.42
CA LEU A 459 17.65 7.46 -7.82
C LEU A 459 18.25 7.02 -9.17
N GLU A 460 19.00 7.89 -9.84
CA GLU A 460 19.72 7.57 -11.07
C GLU A 460 20.92 6.66 -10.77
N ARG A 461 21.05 5.57 -11.52
CA ARG A 461 22.22 4.68 -11.49
C ARG A 461 22.89 4.70 -12.86
N GLN A 462 24.08 5.31 -12.91
CA GLN A 462 24.87 5.48 -14.14
C GLN A 462 25.78 4.28 -14.37
N TYR A 463 25.93 3.90 -15.63
CA TYR A 463 26.83 2.83 -16.10
C TYR A 463 27.28 3.12 -17.52
N SER A 464 28.21 2.31 -18.04
CA SER A 464 28.56 2.32 -19.46
C SER A 464 27.88 1.15 -20.16
N ASP A 465 27.26 1.41 -21.31
CA ASP A 465 26.67 0.35 -22.14
C ASP A 465 27.75 -0.52 -22.80
N ALA A 466 27.34 -1.53 -23.56
CA ALA A 466 28.26 -2.44 -24.26
C ALA A 466 29.15 -1.74 -25.30
N GLY A 467 28.79 -0.55 -25.74
CA GLY A 467 29.56 0.31 -26.65
C GLY A 467 30.43 1.33 -25.91
N GLY A 468 30.46 1.31 -24.57
CA GLY A 468 31.20 2.27 -23.74
C GLY A 468 30.53 3.64 -23.64
N GLN A 469 29.28 3.78 -24.12
CA GLN A 469 28.53 5.03 -24.02
C GLN A 469 27.88 5.17 -22.64
N PRO A 470 27.80 6.41 -22.09
CA PRO A 470 27.11 6.66 -20.84
C PRO A 470 25.62 6.29 -20.94
N ALA A 471 25.15 5.50 -19.99
CA ALA A 471 23.76 5.15 -19.84
C ALA A 471 23.34 5.21 -18.37
N SER A 472 22.05 5.29 -18.08
CA SER A 472 21.56 5.25 -16.71
C SER A 472 20.16 4.67 -16.62
N GLY A 473 19.89 4.02 -15.48
CA GLY A 473 18.55 3.57 -15.12
C GLY A 473 18.07 4.26 -13.84
N PHE A 474 16.81 4.63 -13.79
CA PHE A 474 16.16 5.08 -12.56
C PHE A 474 15.64 3.87 -11.80
N ILE A 475 16.20 3.61 -10.62
CA ILE A 475 15.77 2.52 -9.75
C ILE A 475 14.48 2.93 -9.02
N MET A 476 13.70 1.92 -8.62
CA MET A 476 12.44 2.16 -7.91
C MET A 476 12.67 2.88 -6.57
N ARG A 477 13.63 2.39 -5.77
CA ARG A 477 14.02 2.93 -4.46
C ARG A 477 15.50 2.65 -4.18
N ILE A 478 16.10 3.44 -3.28
CA ILE A 478 17.52 3.28 -2.89
C ILE A 478 17.76 1.92 -2.20
N ASP A 479 16.83 1.47 -1.38
CA ASP A 479 16.89 0.23 -0.58
C ASP A 479 16.34 -1.01 -1.31
N ALA A 480 15.81 -0.85 -2.51
CA ALA A 480 15.35 -1.96 -3.34
C ALA A 480 16.50 -2.56 -4.18
N LEU A 481 16.22 -3.72 -4.80
CA LEU A 481 17.13 -4.26 -5.80
C LEU A 481 17.38 -3.22 -6.89
N PRO A 482 18.64 -3.05 -7.36
CA PRO A 482 18.99 -2.08 -8.37
C PRO A 482 18.53 -2.54 -9.77
N ILE A 483 17.22 -2.50 -9.98
CA ILE A 483 16.57 -2.76 -11.26
C ILE A 483 15.86 -1.46 -11.68
N ALA A 484 16.09 -1.03 -12.90
CA ALA A 484 15.33 0.05 -13.50
C ALA A 484 14.03 -0.53 -14.08
N HIS A 485 12.97 -0.59 -13.27
CA HIS A 485 11.66 -0.99 -13.76
C HIS A 485 11.18 -0.06 -14.86
N VAL A 486 10.65 -0.59 -15.95
CA VAL A 486 10.29 0.19 -17.14
C VAL A 486 9.32 1.32 -16.83
N ASP A 487 8.33 1.08 -15.98
CA ASP A 487 7.36 2.09 -15.54
C ASP A 487 8.03 3.19 -14.71
N CYS A 488 8.84 2.83 -13.72
CA CYS A 488 9.58 3.77 -12.90
C CYS A 488 10.56 4.60 -13.73
N HIS A 489 11.29 3.96 -14.61
CA HIS A 489 12.25 4.59 -15.50
C HIS A 489 11.59 5.53 -16.50
N SER A 490 10.54 5.06 -17.19
CA SER A 490 9.80 5.87 -18.17
C SER A 490 9.10 7.05 -17.55
N ALA A 491 8.48 6.87 -16.36
CA ALA A 491 7.86 7.95 -15.62
C ALA A 491 8.90 8.99 -15.17
N SER A 492 10.06 8.54 -14.67
CA SER A 492 11.15 9.43 -14.27
C SER A 492 11.64 10.29 -15.42
N LEU A 493 11.93 9.67 -16.57
CA LEU A 493 12.36 10.43 -17.75
C LEU A 493 11.27 11.38 -18.27
N LEU A 494 10.00 10.96 -18.28
CA LEU A 494 8.87 11.82 -18.65
C LEU A 494 8.81 13.07 -17.74
N ALA A 495 8.93 12.86 -16.44
CA ALA A 495 8.92 13.95 -15.46
C ALA A 495 10.09 14.92 -15.69
N LEU A 496 11.31 14.41 -15.91
CA LEU A 496 12.48 15.25 -16.21
C LEU A 496 12.33 16.02 -17.52
N VAL A 497 11.76 15.41 -18.57
CA VAL A 497 11.46 16.09 -19.86
C VAL A 497 10.49 17.24 -19.64
N GLN A 498 9.43 17.03 -18.88
CA GLN A 498 8.45 18.07 -18.60
C GLN A 498 9.03 19.19 -17.71
N ALA A 499 9.86 18.82 -16.71
CA ALA A 499 10.51 19.76 -15.81
C ALA A 499 11.57 20.61 -16.53
N ALA A 500 12.37 20.04 -17.45
CA ALA A 500 13.36 20.76 -18.23
C ALA A 500 12.72 21.87 -19.13
N GLY A 501 11.43 21.75 -19.45
CA GLY A 501 10.69 22.84 -20.11
C GLY A 501 10.25 23.99 -19.17
N VAL A 502 10.57 23.90 -17.87
CA VAL A 502 10.16 24.88 -16.84
C VAL A 502 11.36 25.43 -16.08
N ILE A 503 12.32 24.57 -15.72
CA ILE A 503 13.54 24.94 -14.97
C ILE A 503 14.77 24.71 -15.84
N ASP A 504 15.68 25.68 -15.81
CA ASP A 504 16.96 25.61 -16.53
C ASP A 504 18.00 24.87 -15.64
N ASP A 505 18.02 23.54 -15.76
CA ASP A 505 18.99 22.69 -15.06
C ASP A 505 19.60 21.69 -16.06
N PRO A 506 20.88 21.87 -16.47
CA PRO A 506 21.53 21.02 -17.45
C PRO A 506 21.69 19.56 -17.00
N ARG A 507 21.60 19.30 -15.67
CA ARG A 507 21.65 17.93 -15.14
C ARG A 507 20.46 17.11 -15.62
N LEU A 508 19.28 17.74 -15.80
CA LEU A 508 18.07 17.06 -16.30
C LEU A 508 18.28 16.59 -17.74
N ILE A 509 18.80 17.46 -18.59
CA ILE A 509 19.11 17.15 -20.00
C ILE A 509 20.09 15.98 -20.09
N ALA A 510 21.17 16.03 -19.29
CA ALA A 510 22.17 14.97 -19.25
C ALA A 510 21.60 13.62 -18.75
N ALA A 511 20.74 13.65 -17.72
CA ALA A 511 20.10 12.45 -17.19
C ALA A 511 19.11 11.84 -18.19
N ILE A 512 18.34 12.67 -18.90
CA ILE A 512 17.43 12.23 -19.96
C ILE A 512 18.20 11.51 -21.08
N GLU A 513 19.30 12.11 -21.53
CA GLU A 513 20.13 11.51 -22.59
C GLU A 513 20.70 10.15 -22.18
N ARG A 514 21.29 10.06 -20.99
CA ARG A 514 21.79 8.78 -20.45
C ARG A 514 20.66 7.77 -20.26
N GLY A 515 19.50 8.22 -19.75
CA GLY A 515 18.35 7.36 -19.51
C GLY A 515 17.81 6.72 -20.79
N LEU A 516 17.77 7.43 -21.91
CA LEU A 516 17.40 6.84 -23.20
C LEU A 516 18.34 5.71 -23.61
N GLY A 517 19.60 5.74 -23.15
CA GLY A 517 20.58 4.67 -23.34
C GLY A 517 20.21 3.34 -22.70
N ALA A 518 19.39 3.35 -21.64
CA ALA A 518 18.99 2.14 -20.91
C ALA A 518 17.97 1.27 -21.66
N TYR A 519 17.19 1.82 -22.57
CA TYR A 519 16.20 1.03 -23.30
C TYR A 519 16.87 0.00 -24.22
N CYS A 520 16.34 -1.22 -24.23
CA CYS A 520 16.79 -2.31 -25.08
C CYS A 520 15.59 -3.10 -25.62
N LEU A 521 15.84 -3.90 -26.62
CA LEU A 521 14.87 -4.89 -27.09
C LEU A 521 15.00 -6.13 -26.23
N GLU A 522 13.88 -6.61 -25.73
CA GLU A 522 13.79 -7.78 -24.86
C GLU A 522 12.70 -8.72 -25.34
N THR A 523 12.83 -9.99 -24.96
CA THR A 523 11.77 -10.96 -25.13
C THR A 523 11.29 -11.41 -23.76
N ALA A 524 10.08 -11.03 -23.39
CA ALA A 524 9.47 -11.44 -22.14
C ALA A 524 8.86 -12.84 -22.23
N ALA A 525 9.18 -13.71 -21.28
CA ALA A 525 8.44 -14.93 -21.06
C ALA A 525 7.22 -14.60 -20.19
N VAL A 526 6.03 -14.87 -20.72
CA VAL A 526 4.76 -14.43 -20.11
C VAL A 526 3.86 -15.62 -19.93
N ASP A 527 4.13 -16.45 -19.02
CA ASP A 527 3.17 -17.34 -18.37
C ASP A 527 3.81 -18.15 -17.25
N VAL A 528 2.97 -18.92 -16.58
CA VAL A 528 3.38 -19.93 -15.60
C VAL A 528 4.09 -21.09 -16.34
N GLY A 529 5.37 -20.97 -16.57
CA GLY A 529 6.19 -21.98 -17.22
C GLY A 529 6.91 -21.54 -18.50
N GLY A 530 6.83 -20.26 -18.87
CA GLY A 530 7.61 -19.68 -19.98
C GLY A 530 7.16 -20.14 -21.37
N ARG A 531 5.89 -20.52 -21.54
CA ARG A 531 5.36 -21.06 -22.80
C ARG A 531 5.16 -20.02 -23.87
N TYR A 532 4.93 -18.76 -23.49
CA TYR A 532 4.68 -17.68 -24.42
C TYR A 532 5.78 -16.63 -24.32
N ARG A 533 6.13 -16.05 -25.44
CA ARG A 533 7.14 -15.00 -25.54
C ARG A 533 6.58 -13.82 -26.30
N VAL A 534 6.87 -12.61 -25.77
CA VAL A 534 6.47 -11.36 -26.40
C VAL A 534 7.71 -10.51 -26.59
N ASP A 535 7.94 -10.07 -27.82
CA ASP A 535 8.96 -9.06 -28.08
C ASP A 535 8.46 -7.72 -27.52
N THR A 536 9.27 -7.12 -26.68
CA THR A 536 8.95 -5.87 -26.00
C THR A 536 10.19 -5.01 -25.81
N VAL A 537 9.99 -3.84 -25.22
CA VAL A 537 11.06 -2.95 -24.79
C VAL A 537 11.36 -3.27 -23.33
N GLY A 538 12.63 -3.38 -22.99
CA GLY A 538 13.09 -3.50 -21.61
C GLY A 538 13.98 -2.33 -21.24
N THR A 539 14.34 -2.27 -19.96
CA THR A 539 15.37 -1.36 -19.43
C THR A 539 16.51 -2.16 -18.84
N LEU A 540 17.72 -1.82 -19.25
CA LEU A 540 18.94 -2.44 -18.75
C LEU A 540 19.57 -1.58 -17.67
N LEU A 541 19.99 -2.20 -16.58
CA LEU A 541 20.86 -1.63 -15.58
C LEU A 541 22.08 -2.53 -15.37
N ILE A 542 23.25 -1.95 -15.24
CA ILE A 542 24.47 -2.65 -14.80
C ILE A 542 24.78 -2.14 -13.40
N ASP A 543 24.76 -3.03 -12.40
CA ASP A 543 25.08 -2.66 -11.03
C ASP A 543 26.58 -2.44 -10.82
N ARG A 544 26.97 -2.03 -9.61
CA ARG A 544 28.37 -1.74 -9.28
C ARG A 544 29.28 -2.96 -9.36
N GLU A 545 28.71 -4.13 -9.23
CA GLU A 545 29.39 -5.44 -9.34
C GLU A 545 29.50 -5.91 -10.80
N GLY A 546 28.99 -5.13 -11.76
CA GLY A 546 28.98 -5.48 -13.19
C GLY A 546 27.87 -6.44 -13.57
N THR A 547 26.91 -6.73 -12.68
CA THR A 547 25.80 -7.62 -12.96
C THR A 547 24.76 -6.90 -13.81
N ARG A 548 24.41 -7.48 -14.95
CA ARG A 548 23.35 -6.99 -15.84
C ARG A 548 21.99 -7.40 -15.30
N ARG A 549 21.11 -6.42 -15.16
CA ARG A 549 19.72 -6.59 -14.77
C ARG A 549 18.83 -5.92 -15.80
N SER A 550 17.84 -6.62 -16.30
CA SER A 550 16.87 -6.05 -17.23
C SER A 550 15.46 -6.43 -16.79
N GLU A 551 14.52 -5.57 -17.14
CA GLU A 551 13.10 -5.83 -16.94
C GLU A 551 12.35 -5.51 -18.23
N PRO A 552 11.59 -6.47 -18.78
CA PRO A 552 10.78 -6.25 -19.97
C PRO A 552 9.43 -5.58 -19.64
N ALA A 553 8.94 -4.75 -20.55
CA ALA A 553 7.65 -4.06 -20.43
C ALA A 553 6.49 -4.92 -20.95
N PHE A 554 6.26 -6.11 -20.42
CA PHE A 554 5.17 -6.94 -20.91
C PHE A 554 3.77 -6.47 -20.46
N TRP A 555 3.67 -5.73 -19.34
CA TRP A 555 2.45 -5.06 -18.92
C TRP A 555 2.17 -3.81 -19.74
N ASN A 556 0.96 -3.69 -20.28
CA ASN A 556 0.64 -2.63 -21.23
C ASN A 556 0.58 -1.22 -20.63
N PHE A 557 0.35 -1.07 -19.31
CA PHE A 557 0.49 0.24 -18.67
C PHE A 557 1.94 0.78 -18.76
N LYS A 558 2.95 -0.10 -18.68
CA LYS A 558 4.36 0.25 -18.89
C LYS A 558 4.63 0.71 -20.32
N VAL A 559 3.96 0.06 -21.28
CA VAL A 559 3.99 0.46 -22.70
C VAL A 559 3.41 1.88 -22.85
N GLY A 560 2.27 2.15 -22.20
CA GLY A 560 1.63 3.47 -22.23
C GLY A 560 2.55 4.59 -21.73
N LEU A 561 3.20 4.39 -20.59
CA LEU A 561 4.16 5.37 -20.03
C LEU A 561 5.36 5.61 -20.95
N THR A 562 5.91 4.56 -21.55
CA THR A 562 7.05 4.69 -22.48
C THR A 562 6.64 5.47 -23.75
N LEU A 563 5.43 5.23 -24.26
CA LEU A 563 4.90 5.97 -25.41
C LEU A 563 4.67 7.46 -25.08
N ARG A 564 4.19 7.77 -23.86
CA ARG A 564 4.06 9.17 -23.36
C ARG A 564 5.41 9.87 -23.36
N LEU A 565 6.45 9.23 -22.81
CA LEU A 565 7.81 9.77 -22.82
C LEU A 565 8.28 10.11 -24.25
N PHE A 566 8.14 9.17 -25.18
CA PHE A 566 8.58 9.41 -26.56
C PHE A 566 7.75 10.50 -27.27
N ALA A 567 6.48 10.66 -26.90
CA ALA A 567 5.66 11.75 -27.39
C ALA A 567 6.12 13.11 -26.83
N ALA A 568 6.36 13.16 -25.51
CA ALA A 568 6.84 14.38 -24.84
C ALA A 568 8.20 14.85 -25.41
N LEU A 569 9.15 13.94 -25.63
CA LEU A 569 10.44 14.26 -26.23
C LEU A 569 10.30 14.81 -27.65
N ARG A 570 9.42 14.22 -28.48
CA ARG A 570 9.20 14.70 -29.85
C ARG A 570 8.54 16.07 -29.93
N GLY A 571 7.69 16.37 -28.96
CA GLY A 571 7.00 17.65 -28.87
C GLY A 571 7.74 18.72 -28.06
N ALA A 572 8.94 18.39 -27.53
CA ALA A 572 9.69 19.31 -26.70
C ALA A 572 10.14 20.55 -27.48
N THR A 573 10.01 21.72 -26.86
CA THR A 573 10.40 23.00 -27.42
C THR A 573 11.78 23.46 -26.96
N GLU A 574 12.24 22.94 -25.83
CA GLU A 574 13.57 23.23 -25.27
C GLU A 574 14.66 22.71 -26.23
N PRO A 575 15.69 23.54 -26.55
CA PRO A 575 16.71 23.18 -27.56
C PRO A 575 17.45 21.88 -27.26
N GLY A 576 17.93 21.67 -26.00
CA GLY A 576 18.65 20.46 -25.62
C GLY A 576 17.80 19.20 -25.76
N LEU A 577 16.49 19.25 -25.43
CA LEU A 577 15.58 18.15 -25.62
C LEU A 577 15.31 17.85 -27.10
N ARG A 578 15.22 18.88 -27.95
CA ARG A 578 15.09 18.70 -29.41
C ARG A 578 16.31 18.02 -30.00
N ASP A 579 17.50 18.40 -29.54
CA ASP A 579 18.76 17.79 -30.00
C ASP A 579 18.83 16.31 -29.58
N ILE A 580 18.45 15.98 -28.33
CA ILE A 580 18.32 14.60 -27.86
C ILE A 580 17.32 13.83 -28.72
N ALA A 581 16.13 14.37 -28.93
CA ALA A 581 15.09 13.73 -29.73
C ALA A 581 15.56 13.48 -31.17
N ALA A 582 16.33 14.38 -31.74
CA ALA A 582 16.91 14.21 -33.09
C ALA A 582 17.96 13.10 -33.12
N ARG A 583 18.92 13.10 -32.17
CA ARG A 583 19.96 12.06 -32.07
C ARG A 583 19.39 10.66 -31.85
N HIS A 584 18.36 10.53 -31.03
CA HIS A 584 17.74 9.23 -30.69
C HIS A 584 16.52 8.86 -31.54
N ARG A 585 16.21 9.62 -32.61
CA ARG A 585 15.01 9.46 -33.43
C ARG A 585 14.80 8.04 -33.94
N GLU A 586 15.80 7.48 -34.63
CA GLU A 586 15.69 6.14 -35.22
C GLU A 586 15.48 5.05 -34.17
N ARG A 587 16.20 5.17 -33.06
CA ARG A 587 16.04 4.24 -31.93
C ARG A 587 14.65 4.34 -31.32
N MET A 588 14.17 5.54 -31.02
CA MET A 588 12.82 5.73 -30.46
C MET A 588 11.74 5.22 -31.44
N ASP A 589 11.93 5.40 -32.76
CA ASP A 589 11.02 4.88 -33.76
C ASP A 589 10.99 3.35 -33.81
N LEU A 590 12.15 2.72 -33.65
CA LEU A 590 12.24 1.26 -33.53
C LEU A 590 11.51 0.76 -32.29
N LEU A 591 11.83 1.30 -31.11
CA LEU A 591 11.20 0.92 -29.85
C LEU A 591 9.68 1.16 -29.89
N LYS A 592 9.24 2.29 -30.44
CA LYS A 592 7.81 2.60 -30.60
C LYS A 592 7.08 1.59 -31.50
N ARG A 593 7.71 1.11 -32.56
CA ARG A 593 7.10 0.06 -33.41
C ARG A 593 6.92 -1.25 -32.64
N VAL A 594 7.91 -1.65 -31.85
CA VAL A 594 7.82 -2.87 -31.02
C VAL A 594 6.68 -2.75 -30.00
N LEU A 595 6.63 -1.62 -29.26
CA LEU A 595 5.56 -1.37 -28.27
C LEU A 595 4.17 -1.35 -28.91
N ARG A 596 4.01 -0.71 -30.08
CA ARG A 596 2.73 -0.69 -30.79
C ARG A 596 2.31 -2.08 -31.25
N ARG A 597 3.25 -2.88 -31.79
CA ARG A 597 2.98 -4.26 -32.18
C ARG A 597 2.53 -5.13 -31.00
N GLN A 598 3.13 -4.91 -29.81
CA GLN A 598 2.68 -5.56 -28.58
C GLN A 598 1.22 -5.19 -28.28
N LEU A 599 0.85 -3.91 -28.37
CA LEU A 599 -0.51 -3.44 -28.12
C LEU A 599 -1.53 -4.00 -29.13
N GLU A 600 -1.16 -4.19 -30.40
CA GLU A 600 -2.06 -4.77 -31.42
C GLU A 600 -2.63 -6.13 -30.98
N HIS A 601 -1.87 -6.91 -30.22
CA HIS A 601 -2.31 -8.20 -29.67
C HIS A 601 -3.15 -8.09 -28.38
N ALA A 602 -3.25 -6.89 -27.79
CA ALA A 602 -3.95 -6.65 -26.54
C ALA A 602 -5.26 -5.90 -26.70
N VAL A 603 -5.54 -5.40 -27.91
CA VAL A 603 -6.76 -4.63 -28.20
C VAL A 603 -7.87 -5.58 -28.64
N THR A 604 -9.06 -5.39 -28.07
CA THR A 604 -10.28 -6.08 -28.48
C THR A 604 -11.37 -5.05 -28.78
N GLU A 605 -12.02 -5.19 -29.92
CA GLU A 605 -13.15 -4.33 -30.29
C GLU A 605 -14.47 -4.95 -29.80
N HIS A 606 -15.29 -4.15 -29.12
CA HIS A 606 -16.61 -4.50 -28.66
C HIS A 606 -17.64 -3.53 -29.26
N GLY A 607 -17.98 -3.74 -30.52
CA GLY A 607 -18.84 -2.84 -31.29
C GLY A 607 -18.20 -1.45 -31.44
N GLU A 608 -18.76 -0.43 -30.76
CA GLU A 608 -18.27 0.94 -30.80
C GLU A 608 -17.17 1.23 -29.74
N THR A 609 -16.87 0.30 -28.86
CA THR A 609 -15.91 0.48 -27.77
C THR A 609 -14.65 -0.36 -27.98
N ILE A 610 -13.54 0.07 -27.37
CA ILE A 610 -12.25 -0.58 -27.44
C ILE A 610 -11.76 -0.92 -26.04
N GLU A 611 -11.51 -2.19 -25.81
CA GLU A 611 -10.87 -2.75 -24.63
C GLU A 611 -9.37 -2.92 -24.88
N ILE A 612 -8.55 -2.52 -23.90
CA ILE A 612 -7.11 -2.74 -23.90
C ILE A 612 -6.78 -3.61 -22.69
N ARG A 613 -6.36 -4.85 -22.95
CA ARG A 613 -6.01 -5.81 -21.89
C ARG A 613 -4.71 -5.44 -21.18
N CYS A 614 -4.53 -5.94 -19.96
CA CYS A 614 -3.32 -5.74 -19.14
C CYS A 614 -2.04 -6.17 -19.86
N SER A 615 -2.12 -7.24 -20.62
CA SER A 615 -1.04 -7.71 -21.48
C SER A 615 -1.61 -8.37 -22.75
N SER A 616 -0.78 -8.61 -23.74
CA SER A 616 -1.18 -9.36 -24.96
C SER A 616 -1.55 -10.81 -24.66
N LEU A 617 -1.23 -11.34 -23.50
CA LEU A 617 -1.41 -12.75 -23.10
C LEU A 617 -2.39 -12.94 -21.94
N SER A 618 -2.78 -11.88 -21.24
CA SER A 618 -3.81 -11.89 -20.21
C SER A 618 -5.17 -11.58 -20.83
N GLY A 619 -6.20 -12.32 -20.44
CA GLY A 619 -7.60 -11.98 -20.75
C GLY A 619 -8.16 -10.85 -19.88
N GLU A 620 -7.38 -10.36 -18.92
CA GLU A 620 -7.79 -9.37 -17.93
C GLU A 620 -7.63 -7.95 -18.44
N THR A 621 -8.57 -7.09 -18.05
CA THR A 621 -8.53 -5.65 -18.26
C THR A 621 -8.63 -4.96 -16.93
N ASN A 622 -7.68 -4.09 -16.64
CA ASN A 622 -7.67 -3.31 -15.41
C ASN A 622 -7.83 -1.81 -15.67
N SER A 623 -8.18 -1.11 -14.63
CA SER A 623 -8.41 0.33 -14.63
C SER A 623 -7.14 1.17 -14.89
N GLU A 624 -5.96 0.62 -14.62
CA GLU A 624 -4.67 1.29 -14.83
C GLU A 624 -4.25 1.31 -16.30
N THR A 625 -4.41 0.19 -16.98
CA THR A 625 -3.85 0.00 -18.34
C THR A 625 -4.57 0.86 -19.38
N GLN A 626 -5.90 0.86 -19.36
CA GLN A 626 -6.71 1.54 -20.37
C GLN A 626 -6.37 3.04 -20.50
N PRO A 627 -6.41 3.85 -19.42
CA PRO A 627 -6.11 5.28 -19.49
C PRO A 627 -4.67 5.57 -19.86
N TRP A 628 -3.70 4.85 -19.31
CA TRP A 628 -2.30 5.14 -19.56
C TRP A 628 -1.85 4.78 -20.96
N VAL A 629 -2.35 3.67 -21.53
CA VAL A 629 -2.09 3.32 -22.93
C VAL A 629 -2.71 4.38 -23.85
N MET A 630 -3.92 4.84 -23.56
CA MET A 630 -4.57 5.86 -24.37
C MET A 630 -3.83 7.20 -24.33
N LEU A 631 -3.37 7.65 -23.17
CA LEU A 631 -2.53 8.85 -23.05
C LEU A 631 -1.24 8.70 -23.87
N GLY A 632 -0.62 7.52 -23.83
CA GLY A 632 0.57 7.22 -24.65
C GLY A 632 0.31 7.21 -26.16
N LEU A 633 -0.84 6.68 -26.59
CA LEU A 633 -1.21 6.62 -28.02
C LEU A 633 -1.67 7.98 -28.58
N LEU A 634 -2.36 8.80 -27.77
CA LEU A 634 -2.74 10.16 -28.12
C LEU A 634 -1.52 11.04 -28.37
N GLY A 635 -0.45 10.79 -27.62
CA GLY A 635 0.85 11.41 -27.88
C GLY A 635 0.87 12.91 -27.74
N HIS A 636 0.08 13.48 -26.85
CA HIS A 636 0.09 14.92 -26.62
C HIS A 636 1.34 15.31 -25.81
N PRO A 637 2.15 16.28 -26.27
CA PRO A 637 3.43 16.62 -25.61
C PRO A 637 3.30 17.07 -24.15
N ALA A 638 2.14 17.58 -23.75
CA ALA A 638 1.87 18.07 -22.39
C ALA A 638 1.26 16.99 -21.46
N ASP A 639 0.96 15.78 -21.99
CA ASP A 639 0.52 14.65 -21.20
C ASP A 639 1.76 13.92 -20.64
#